data_58331e4c88bb4b4ec0927f21278868af
#
_entry.id   58331e4c88bb4b4ec0927f21278868af
#
_cell.length_a   1.000
_cell.length_b   1.000
_cell.length_c   1.000
_cell.angle_alpha   90.00
_cell.angle_beta   90.00
_cell.angle_gamma   90.00
#
_symmetry.space_group_name_H-M   'P 1'
#
loop_
_entity.id
_entity.type
_entity.pdbx_description
1 polymer ?
#
loop_
_entity_poly.entity_id
_entity_poly.type
_entity_poly.pdbx_seq_one_letter_code
_entity_poly.pdbx_strand_id
1 'polypeptide(L)'
;MKAHRKNKLHVMCLAAVYLGLVQTQATQAQALEEVIVTANKKQESLSDVGMTVNVLSSDQMLRQGIDSMEDIAVATPSLVYARSASNTPIYTLRGIGFNETSIGVYPAVSVYLDEAPLTFPVYGYHSAFDLDRVEVLKGPQGTLFGQNSTGGAVNFIAAKPTDELSGSLGGSFGNYDAIDLHGHISGPISENMNARLAFKTHKMDEWQESQTSGRENGKEKYTTARAMLDWQPDDRARVVINLNGWQDKTEPQATQLIGVIPKIPEFADPGLLSAPFPDDNEDADWTPGSNSSDRKMYQSTLRVEYEVNDNLLLTSLSSFVDFDQQQDSDTDGVPAVVFDFAQMDASAETFTQEIRLENVNVEKYRWVTGAYYESSEASEDQILVYSDNSTSNPNNLGIFNNTVEVRNEMENWAVFANLDYYLTEALKLKVGARYTDAEFENSSCNADVGDGANAALFNFLGDIFSGPGTFEPVGTGDCFSLNYQGQPGDQWIETLSEDNVSWRVGLDYHYSDTGLLYGNISQGYKQGSFPTLTAATWRAFEPVTQESVLAYEAGIKETLMNGRLSFNAAVFYYEYEDKQIKGNINDPVFGILEALRNIPEVEVYGAEFEASLAPVEGLTLSLAATVLEHEITQSPAESINILGDFRNLEGDAVPYTADLTVRFNAEYRWIMGNIEPFIGLTYLYEDEKSTSIGGEDITIAQAPTNKLIPGWNNPFLLDEINLLDVRAGISTMDGKWTAFVWGRNVTDEYYWSNSTVTDDTVVRLAAKPRTYGLTVNYQF
;
A
#
# COMPACT_ATOMS: atom_id res chain seq x y z
N MET A 1 1.67 31.58 7.59
CA MET A 1 2.16 30.36 6.96
C MET A 1 2.65 30.51 5.51
N LYS A 2 2.06 31.30 4.62
CA LYS A 2 2.56 31.53 3.23
C LYS A 2 3.99 32.13 3.05
N ALA A 3 4.67 32.56 4.12
CA ALA A 3 6.00 33.18 4.02
C ALA A 3 7.19 32.21 4.19
N HIS A 4 6.98 31.01 4.71
CA HIS A 4 8.05 29.99 4.87
C HIS A 4 8.28 29.12 3.62
N ARG A 5 7.25 28.98 2.75
CA ARG A 5 7.31 28.14 1.54
C ARG A 5 8.29 28.64 0.45
N LYS A 6 8.57 29.95 0.37
CA LYS A 6 9.43 30.51 -0.70
C LYS A 6 10.93 30.25 -0.55
N ASN A 7 11.43 29.83 0.60
CA ASN A 7 12.87 29.63 0.82
C ASN A 7 13.38 28.23 0.50
N LYS A 8 12.50 27.18 0.46
CA LYS A 8 12.92 25.79 0.21
C LYS A 8 13.34 25.57 -1.26
N LEU A 9 12.73 26.25 -2.21
CA LEU A 9 13.06 26.14 -3.65
C LEU A 9 14.45 26.67 -4.03
N HIS A 10 15.04 27.57 -3.23
CA HIS A 10 16.38 28.14 -3.48
C HIS A 10 17.54 27.25 -3.05
N VAL A 11 17.33 26.27 -2.19
CA VAL A 11 18.38 25.35 -1.70
C VAL A 11 18.70 24.27 -2.73
N MET A 12 17.71 23.83 -3.54
CA MET A 12 17.92 22.80 -4.57
C MET A 12 18.78 23.26 -5.76
N CYS A 13 18.76 24.55 -6.10
CA CYS A 13 19.58 25.08 -7.21
C CYS A 13 21.07 25.20 -6.88
N LEU A 14 21.46 25.17 -5.63
CA LEU A 14 22.87 25.37 -5.22
C LEU A 14 23.67 24.07 -5.06
N ALA A 15 23.02 22.92 -4.89
CA ALA A 15 23.69 21.62 -4.79
C ALA A 15 24.19 21.08 -6.15
N ALA A 16 23.62 21.51 -7.24
CA ALA A 16 23.95 21.05 -8.62
C ALA A 16 25.25 21.67 -9.20
N VAL A 17 25.82 22.69 -8.59
CA VAL A 17 26.92 23.48 -9.20
C VAL A 17 28.31 23.07 -8.72
N TYR A 18 28.46 22.24 -7.68
CA TYR A 18 29.78 21.95 -7.09
C TYR A 18 30.43 20.61 -7.50
N LEU A 19 29.90 19.87 -8.47
CA LEU A 19 30.48 18.61 -8.98
C LEU A 19 31.46 18.77 -10.15
N GLY A 20 32.04 19.94 -10.36
CA GLY A 20 33.05 20.18 -11.35
C GLY A 20 34.48 20.14 -10.78
N LEU A 21 35.31 19.24 -11.35
CA LEU A 21 36.78 19.18 -11.28
C LEU A 21 37.41 18.27 -10.19
N VAL A 22 37.42 16.97 -10.46
CA VAL A 22 38.57 16.13 -10.14
C VAL A 22 38.96 15.32 -11.41
N GLN A 23 39.97 15.74 -12.11
CA GLN A 23 40.64 14.93 -13.12
C GLN A 23 41.61 13.98 -12.39
N THR A 24 41.21 12.74 -12.20
CA THR A 24 42.09 11.63 -11.87
C THR A 24 42.02 10.59 -12.99
N GLN A 25 43.14 9.94 -13.28
CA GLN A 25 43.26 8.93 -14.33
C GLN A 25 42.17 7.88 -14.18
N ALA A 26 41.28 7.79 -15.18
CA ALA A 26 40.16 6.88 -15.18
C ALA A 26 40.64 5.44 -15.43
N THR A 27 40.71 4.64 -14.36
CA THR A 27 40.39 3.22 -14.47
C THR A 27 38.93 3.12 -14.93
N GLN A 28 38.64 2.26 -15.90
CA GLN A 28 37.30 2.16 -16.50
C GLN A 28 36.30 1.74 -15.41
N ALA A 29 35.50 2.71 -14.90
CA ALA A 29 34.38 2.39 -14.05
C ALA A 29 33.37 1.55 -14.85
N GLN A 30 32.78 0.56 -14.21
CA GLN A 30 31.80 -0.36 -14.79
C GLN A 30 30.53 0.47 -15.20
N ALA A 31 29.98 0.17 -16.38
CA ALA A 31 28.68 0.71 -16.79
C ALA A 31 27.58 0.18 -15.84
N LEU A 32 26.55 1.00 -15.62
CA LEU A 32 25.33 0.54 -14.92
C LEU A 32 24.65 -0.54 -15.76
N GLU A 33 24.08 -1.52 -15.10
CA GLU A 33 23.37 -2.63 -15.77
C GLU A 33 22.09 -2.11 -16.44
N GLU A 34 21.81 -2.61 -17.64
CA GLU A 34 20.55 -2.28 -18.34
C GLU A 34 19.38 -2.99 -17.64
N VAL A 35 18.35 -2.24 -17.29
CA VAL A 35 17.18 -2.74 -16.57
C VAL A 35 16.05 -3.03 -17.55
N ILE A 36 15.61 -4.29 -17.61
CA ILE A 36 14.45 -4.72 -18.40
C ILE A 36 13.19 -4.69 -17.52
N VAL A 37 12.09 -4.18 -18.07
CA VAL A 37 10.79 -4.06 -17.39
C VAL A 37 9.67 -4.68 -18.20
N THR A 38 8.53 -4.95 -17.54
CA THR A 38 7.29 -5.47 -18.14
C THR A 38 6.13 -4.48 -18.02
N ALA A 39 6.43 -3.19 -17.83
CA ALA A 39 5.47 -2.12 -17.58
C ALA A 39 4.35 -1.98 -18.65
N ASN A 40 4.64 -2.36 -19.90
CA ASN A 40 3.65 -2.39 -20.99
C ASN A 40 3.17 -3.83 -21.30
N LYS A 41 3.23 -4.75 -20.33
CA LYS A 41 3.02 -6.21 -20.51
C LYS A 41 3.92 -6.82 -21.60
N LYS A 42 5.07 -6.20 -21.85
CA LYS A 42 6.14 -6.60 -22.78
C LYS A 42 7.48 -6.35 -22.14
N GLN A 43 8.46 -7.18 -22.48
CA GLN A 43 9.84 -6.94 -22.05
C GLN A 43 10.45 -5.81 -22.89
N GLU A 44 10.77 -4.70 -22.24
CA GLU A 44 11.38 -3.52 -22.84
C GLU A 44 12.47 -2.97 -21.92
N SER A 45 13.47 -2.27 -22.47
CA SER A 45 14.45 -1.54 -21.66
C SER A 45 13.73 -0.40 -20.90
N LEU A 46 14.07 -0.20 -19.64
CA LEU A 46 13.53 0.92 -18.83
C LEU A 46 13.77 2.28 -19.51
N SER A 47 14.87 2.43 -20.26
CA SER A 47 15.19 3.64 -21.03
C SER A 47 14.22 3.91 -22.17
N ASP A 48 13.54 2.88 -22.70
CA ASP A 48 12.64 2.97 -23.86
C ASP A 48 11.16 3.10 -23.47
N VAL A 49 10.86 3.01 -22.15
CA VAL A 49 9.50 3.11 -21.62
C VAL A 49 9.19 4.56 -21.31
N GLY A 50 8.35 5.21 -22.13
CA GLY A 50 7.92 6.58 -21.94
C GLY A 50 6.85 6.73 -20.87
N MET A 51 7.18 6.41 -19.63
CA MET A 51 6.46 6.68 -18.36
C MET A 51 7.43 6.59 -17.20
N THR A 52 7.04 7.09 -16.03
CA THR A 52 7.84 6.94 -14.81
C THR A 52 7.67 5.54 -14.24
N VAL A 53 8.77 4.80 -14.15
CA VAL A 53 8.82 3.46 -13.52
C VAL A 53 10.05 3.39 -12.64
N ASN A 54 9.86 3.01 -11.36
CA ASN A 54 10.95 2.63 -10.47
C ASN A 54 11.15 1.13 -10.51
N VAL A 55 12.40 0.68 -10.54
CA VAL A 55 12.75 -0.74 -10.54
C VAL A 55 13.75 -1.04 -9.43
N LEU A 56 13.43 -2.05 -8.65
CA LEU A 56 14.32 -2.61 -7.63
C LEU A 56 14.69 -4.03 -8.06
N SER A 57 15.93 -4.24 -8.50
CA SER A 57 16.41 -5.59 -8.89
C SER A 57 16.66 -6.48 -7.66
N SER A 58 16.64 -7.80 -7.84
CA SER A 58 16.94 -8.77 -6.78
C SER A 58 18.30 -8.52 -6.12
N ASP A 59 19.32 -8.19 -6.91
CA ASP A 59 20.65 -7.87 -6.41
C ASP A 59 20.67 -6.56 -5.58
N GLN A 60 19.94 -5.54 -6.02
CA GLN A 60 19.77 -4.31 -5.27
C GLN A 60 19.00 -4.55 -3.96
N MET A 61 17.91 -5.32 -4.01
CA MET A 61 17.13 -5.67 -2.82
C MET A 61 17.97 -6.44 -1.81
N LEU A 62 18.71 -7.46 -2.24
CA LEU A 62 19.61 -8.23 -1.39
C LEU A 62 20.69 -7.36 -0.75
N ARG A 63 21.33 -6.49 -1.54
CA ARG A 63 22.41 -5.60 -1.05
C ARG A 63 21.92 -4.55 -0.08
N GLN A 64 20.70 -4.01 -0.29
CA GLN A 64 20.13 -2.97 0.57
C GLN A 64 19.30 -3.53 1.73
N GLY A 65 19.10 -4.88 1.76
CA GLY A 65 18.27 -5.52 2.77
C GLY A 65 16.77 -5.22 2.60
N ILE A 66 16.32 -4.97 1.37
CA ILE A 66 14.92 -4.71 1.05
C ILE A 66 14.21 -6.06 0.95
N ASP A 67 13.34 -6.37 1.90
CA ASP A 67 12.67 -7.67 1.98
C ASP A 67 11.21 -7.60 2.47
N SER A 68 10.66 -6.40 2.59
CA SER A 68 9.27 -6.11 2.95
C SER A 68 8.66 -5.01 2.07
N MET A 69 7.35 -4.80 2.17
CA MET A 69 6.69 -3.67 1.50
C MET A 69 7.08 -2.33 2.09
N GLU A 70 7.33 -2.27 3.39
CA GLU A 70 7.88 -1.10 4.06
C GLU A 70 9.24 -0.69 3.46
N ASP A 71 10.12 -1.65 3.27
CA ASP A 71 11.43 -1.40 2.66
C ASP A 71 11.32 -0.94 1.21
N ILE A 72 10.38 -1.53 0.43
CA ILE A 72 10.11 -1.12 -0.95
C ILE A 72 9.58 0.31 -0.99
N ALA A 73 8.71 0.70 -0.06
CA ALA A 73 8.22 2.07 0.06
C ALA A 73 9.37 3.03 0.42
N VAL A 74 10.20 2.71 1.41
CA VAL A 74 11.42 3.48 1.72
C VAL A 74 12.35 3.56 0.51
N ALA A 75 12.40 2.51 -0.33
CA ALA A 75 13.25 2.47 -1.52
C ALA A 75 12.69 3.24 -2.71
N THR A 76 11.40 3.56 -2.73
CA THR A 76 10.68 4.15 -3.86
C THR A 76 10.08 5.50 -3.47
N PRO A 77 10.67 6.63 -3.85
CA PRO A 77 10.12 7.96 -3.55
C PRO A 77 8.68 8.10 -4.04
N SER A 78 7.85 8.79 -3.27
CA SER A 78 6.39 8.95 -3.46
C SER A 78 5.53 7.70 -3.24
N LEU A 79 6.09 6.54 -2.96
CA LEU A 79 5.34 5.38 -2.47
C LEU A 79 5.33 5.40 -0.94
N VAL A 80 4.15 5.42 -0.36
CA VAL A 80 3.94 5.31 1.09
C VAL A 80 3.23 3.98 1.35
N TYR A 81 3.73 3.24 2.32
CA TYR A 81 3.09 2.08 2.89
C TYR A 81 2.76 2.39 4.35
N ALA A 82 1.51 2.22 4.72
CA ALA A 82 1.05 2.37 6.09
C ALA A 82 0.20 1.16 6.47
N ARG A 83 0.02 0.94 7.76
CA ARG A 83 -0.95 -0.03 8.30
C ARG A 83 -2.09 0.72 8.97
N SER A 84 -3.29 0.25 8.81
CA SER A 84 -4.42 0.71 9.60
C SER A 84 -4.32 0.17 11.04
N ALA A 85 -5.12 0.70 11.96
CA ALA A 85 -5.23 0.17 13.31
C ALA A 85 -5.73 -1.30 13.33
N SER A 86 -6.52 -1.71 12.33
CA SER A 86 -6.94 -3.10 12.10
C SER A 86 -5.93 -3.93 11.29
N ASN A 87 -4.72 -3.41 11.10
CA ASN A 87 -3.60 -4.09 10.42
C ASN A 87 -3.84 -4.37 8.92
N THR A 88 -4.68 -3.60 8.23
CA THR A 88 -4.85 -3.66 6.76
C THR A 88 -3.83 -2.77 6.07
N PRO A 89 -3.16 -3.22 4.98
CA PRO A 89 -2.20 -2.42 4.24
C PRO A 89 -2.85 -1.25 3.50
N ILE A 90 -2.23 -0.10 3.56
CA ILE A 90 -2.60 1.10 2.81
C ILE A 90 -1.43 1.48 1.91
N TYR A 91 -1.70 1.54 0.60
CA TYR A 91 -0.73 1.95 -0.41
C TYR A 91 -1.11 3.32 -0.96
N THR A 92 -0.17 4.26 -0.89
CA THR A 92 -0.33 5.61 -1.46
C THR A 92 0.84 5.89 -2.40
N LEU A 93 0.58 6.34 -3.63
CA LEU A 93 1.58 6.66 -4.62
C LEU A 93 1.31 8.04 -5.22
N ARG A 94 2.28 8.97 -5.15
CA ARG A 94 2.13 10.38 -5.55
C ARG A 94 0.93 11.06 -4.87
N GLY A 95 0.69 10.76 -3.57
CA GLY A 95 -0.46 11.28 -2.83
C GLY A 95 -1.79 10.59 -3.11
N ILE A 96 -1.81 9.56 -3.95
CA ILE A 96 -3.03 8.84 -4.30
C ILE A 96 -3.08 7.52 -3.58
N GLY A 97 -4.02 7.40 -2.66
CA GLY A 97 -4.31 6.22 -1.86
C GLY A 97 -5.78 6.13 -1.51
N PHE A 98 -6.18 5.04 -0.88
CA PHE A 98 -7.51 4.84 -0.33
C PHE A 98 -7.39 4.20 1.05
N ASN A 99 -7.79 4.94 2.09
CA ASN A 99 -7.56 4.61 3.49
C ASN A 99 -8.75 3.86 4.11
N GLU A 100 -9.26 2.85 3.43
CA GLU A 100 -10.27 1.95 3.99
C GLU A 100 -9.60 0.76 4.68
N THR A 101 -10.19 0.31 5.77
CA THR A 101 -9.64 -0.75 6.62
C THR A 101 -10.23 -2.12 6.34
N SER A 102 -11.31 -2.21 5.58
CA SER A 102 -11.94 -3.46 5.14
C SER A 102 -11.01 -4.27 4.25
N ILE A 103 -11.08 -5.58 4.36
CA ILE A 103 -10.32 -6.49 3.50
C ILE A 103 -10.89 -6.59 2.08
N GLY A 104 -12.21 -6.41 1.90
CA GLY A 104 -12.94 -6.58 0.64
C GLY A 104 -13.09 -5.28 -0.15
N VAL A 105 -12.09 -4.38 -0.14
CA VAL A 105 -12.13 -3.09 -0.82
C VAL A 105 -10.95 -2.94 -1.77
N TYR A 106 -11.21 -2.47 -2.99
CA TYR A 106 -10.18 -2.21 -3.98
C TYR A 106 -9.29 -1.02 -3.62
N PRO A 107 -7.97 -1.13 -3.77
CA PRO A 107 -7.04 -0.02 -3.55
C PRO A 107 -7.08 1.00 -4.70
N ALA A 108 -6.42 2.15 -4.53
CA ALA A 108 -6.11 3.09 -5.61
C ALA A 108 -4.74 2.81 -6.27
N VAL A 109 -3.90 2.01 -5.62
CA VAL A 109 -2.61 1.49 -6.12
C VAL A 109 -2.70 -0.02 -6.17
N SER A 110 -2.82 -0.57 -7.38
CA SER A 110 -2.99 -2.01 -7.58
C SER A 110 -1.68 -2.78 -7.40
N VAL A 111 -1.78 -3.99 -6.88
CA VAL A 111 -0.64 -4.89 -6.65
C VAL A 111 -0.76 -6.12 -7.54
N TYR A 112 0.35 -6.55 -8.13
CA TYR A 112 0.42 -7.71 -9.03
C TYR A 112 1.59 -8.62 -8.67
N LEU A 113 1.45 -9.91 -8.95
CA LEU A 113 2.54 -10.88 -8.98
C LEU A 113 2.59 -11.56 -10.35
N ASP A 114 3.68 -11.34 -11.11
CA ASP A 114 3.82 -11.80 -12.49
C ASP A 114 2.63 -11.39 -13.40
N GLU A 115 2.16 -10.14 -13.26
CA GLU A 115 1.00 -9.55 -13.95
C GLU A 115 -0.37 -10.10 -13.50
N ALA A 116 -0.44 -11.11 -12.63
CA ALA A 116 -1.67 -11.57 -12.02
C ALA A 116 -2.06 -10.63 -10.87
N PRO A 117 -3.28 -10.08 -10.84
CA PRO A 117 -3.67 -9.13 -9.80
C PRO A 117 -3.75 -9.81 -8.43
N LEU A 118 -3.28 -9.09 -7.42
CA LEU A 118 -3.55 -9.31 -6.02
C LEU A 118 -4.63 -8.30 -5.63
N THR A 119 -5.87 -8.66 -5.92
CA THR A 119 -7.04 -7.77 -5.99
C THR A 119 -7.24 -6.93 -4.73
N PHE A 120 -7.15 -7.56 -3.56
CA PHE A 120 -7.27 -6.87 -2.29
C PHE A 120 -5.91 -6.57 -1.67
N PRO A 121 -5.73 -5.44 -0.96
CA PRO A 121 -4.45 -5.04 -0.37
C PRO A 121 -3.83 -6.12 0.52
N VAL A 122 -4.64 -6.88 1.26
CA VAL A 122 -4.21 -7.93 2.18
C VAL A 122 -3.50 -9.10 1.49
N TYR A 123 -3.75 -9.36 0.22
CA TYR A 123 -3.06 -10.41 -0.53
C TYR A 123 -1.56 -10.13 -0.70
N GLY A 124 -1.18 -8.84 -0.74
CA GLY A 124 0.17 -8.37 -1.00
C GLY A 124 1.16 -8.43 0.17
N TYR A 125 0.76 -8.81 1.39
CA TYR A 125 1.59 -8.71 2.61
C TYR A 125 3.01 -9.26 2.48
N HIS A 126 3.19 -10.45 1.94
CA HIS A 126 4.48 -11.13 1.85
C HIS A 126 4.91 -11.38 0.41
N SER A 127 4.51 -10.49 -0.53
CA SER A 127 4.86 -10.60 -1.94
C SER A 127 6.33 -10.29 -2.25
N ALA A 128 7.02 -9.56 -1.37
CA ALA A 128 8.45 -9.22 -1.50
C ALA A 128 9.36 -10.43 -1.18
N PHE A 129 9.14 -11.56 -1.85
CA PHE A 129 9.80 -12.83 -1.59
C PHE A 129 10.21 -13.53 -2.89
N ASP A 130 11.47 -13.98 -2.99
CA ASP A 130 12.03 -14.71 -4.12
C ASP A 130 11.74 -14.05 -5.47
N LEU A 131 12.12 -12.78 -5.58
CA LEU A 131 11.85 -11.93 -6.73
C LEU A 131 13.06 -11.78 -7.65
N ASP A 132 12.80 -11.61 -8.94
CA ASP A 132 13.74 -11.08 -9.92
C ASP A 132 13.84 -9.56 -9.77
N ARG A 133 12.69 -8.88 -9.64
CA ARG A 133 12.61 -7.44 -9.44
C ARG A 133 11.22 -7.01 -8.95
N VAL A 134 11.13 -5.76 -8.52
CA VAL A 134 9.85 -5.05 -8.30
C VAL A 134 9.79 -3.87 -9.26
N GLU A 135 8.66 -3.72 -9.94
CA GLU A 135 8.37 -2.59 -10.83
C GLU A 135 7.27 -1.74 -10.21
N VAL A 136 7.54 -0.45 -9.91
CA VAL A 136 6.55 0.51 -9.43
C VAL A 136 6.22 1.47 -10.55
N LEU A 137 5.03 1.31 -11.13
CA LEU A 137 4.52 2.11 -12.24
C LEU A 137 3.74 3.28 -11.66
N LYS A 138 4.18 4.50 -11.93
CA LYS A 138 3.58 5.70 -11.35
C LYS A 138 2.56 6.33 -12.29
N GLY A 139 1.47 6.85 -11.72
CA GLY A 139 0.33 7.41 -12.44
C GLY A 139 -0.63 6.35 -13.00
N PRO A 140 -1.77 6.77 -13.60
CA PRO A 140 -2.84 5.87 -13.96
C PRO A 140 -2.42 4.78 -14.94
N GLN A 141 -2.73 3.51 -14.61
CA GLN A 141 -2.41 2.33 -15.40
C GLN A 141 -3.66 1.62 -15.97
N GLY A 142 -4.78 2.32 -16.05
CA GLY A 142 -6.09 1.77 -16.40
C GLY A 142 -6.16 0.98 -17.71
N THR A 143 -5.35 1.30 -18.72
CA THR A 143 -5.43 0.66 -20.04
C THR A 143 -4.93 -0.78 -20.08
N LEU A 144 -3.84 -1.11 -19.38
CA LEU A 144 -3.20 -2.43 -19.40
C LEU A 144 -3.39 -3.21 -18.11
N PHE A 145 -3.28 -2.53 -16.97
CA PHE A 145 -3.43 -3.16 -15.66
C PHE A 145 -4.89 -3.14 -15.16
N GLY A 146 -5.72 -2.24 -15.67
CA GLY A 146 -7.15 -2.20 -15.38
C GLY A 146 -7.54 -1.10 -14.40
N GLN A 147 -8.82 -1.08 -14.04
CA GLN A 147 -9.34 -0.17 -13.01
C GLN A 147 -8.64 -0.41 -11.66
N ASN A 148 -8.88 0.48 -10.69
CA ASN A 148 -8.28 0.43 -9.34
C ASN A 148 -6.76 0.70 -9.32
N SER A 149 -6.24 1.35 -10.38
CA SER A 149 -4.84 1.75 -10.53
C SER A 149 -4.70 3.25 -10.85
N THR A 150 -5.53 4.10 -10.21
CA THR A 150 -5.53 5.56 -10.41
C THR A 150 -4.23 6.22 -9.92
N GLY A 151 -3.66 5.75 -8.81
CA GLY A 151 -2.33 6.16 -8.32
C GLY A 151 -1.18 5.49 -9.05
N GLY A 152 -1.37 4.26 -9.52
CA GLY A 152 -0.36 3.44 -10.16
C GLY A 152 -0.46 1.96 -9.86
N ALA A 153 0.65 1.24 -10.08
CA ALA A 153 0.70 -0.20 -9.84
C ALA A 153 2.07 -0.63 -9.30
N VAL A 154 2.08 -1.64 -8.43
CA VAL A 154 3.27 -2.36 -7.96
C VAL A 154 3.24 -3.76 -8.52
N ASN A 155 4.19 -4.12 -9.38
CA ASN A 155 4.28 -5.44 -10.00
C ASN A 155 5.51 -6.18 -9.49
N PHE A 156 5.29 -7.24 -8.73
CA PHE A 156 6.30 -8.16 -8.27
C PHE A 156 6.59 -9.18 -9.37
N ILE A 157 7.83 -9.27 -9.82
CA ILE A 157 8.28 -10.24 -10.80
C ILE A 157 9.02 -11.35 -10.07
N ALA A 158 8.45 -12.55 -10.03
CA ALA A 158 9.05 -13.70 -9.38
C ALA A 158 10.30 -14.17 -10.12
N ALA A 159 11.31 -14.64 -9.38
CA ALA A 159 12.48 -15.28 -9.94
C ALA A 159 12.08 -16.58 -10.67
N LYS A 160 12.49 -16.70 -11.95
CA LYS A 160 12.07 -17.82 -12.82
C LYS A 160 12.90 -19.09 -12.57
N PRO A 161 12.38 -20.27 -12.91
CA PRO A 161 13.17 -21.50 -12.98
C PRO A 161 14.36 -21.37 -13.94
N THR A 162 15.50 -21.95 -13.58
CA THR A 162 16.78 -21.86 -14.30
C THR A 162 17.07 -23.11 -15.15
N ASP A 163 17.81 -22.93 -16.23
CA ASP A 163 18.24 -24.05 -17.12
C ASP A 163 19.37 -24.88 -16.51
N GLU A 164 20.06 -24.35 -15.50
CA GLU A 164 21.11 -25.05 -14.76
C GLU A 164 20.74 -25.16 -13.29
N LEU A 165 21.23 -26.22 -12.63
CA LEU A 165 21.00 -26.37 -11.18
C LEU A 165 21.66 -25.23 -10.42
N SER A 166 20.87 -24.47 -9.70
CA SER A 166 21.29 -23.37 -8.87
C SER A 166 20.51 -23.37 -7.57
N GLY A 167 21.02 -22.69 -6.56
CA GLY A 167 20.32 -22.56 -5.30
C GLY A 167 20.99 -21.56 -4.38
N SER A 168 20.22 -21.14 -3.37
CA SER A 168 20.71 -20.30 -2.28
C SER A 168 20.15 -20.73 -0.95
N LEU A 169 20.92 -20.45 0.10
CA LEU A 169 20.50 -20.55 1.48
C LEU A 169 21.06 -19.35 2.24
N GLY A 170 20.19 -18.57 2.87
CA GLY A 170 20.57 -17.41 3.63
C GLY A 170 19.87 -17.35 4.99
N GLY A 171 20.47 -16.61 5.89
CA GLY A 171 19.86 -16.34 7.19
C GLY A 171 20.36 -15.05 7.80
N SER A 172 19.50 -14.40 8.59
CA SER A 172 19.81 -13.21 9.35
C SER A 172 19.52 -13.43 10.83
N PHE A 173 20.29 -12.75 11.68
CA PHE A 173 20.07 -12.69 13.12
C PHE A 173 20.18 -11.23 13.55
N GLY A 174 19.21 -10.73 14.33
CA GLY A 174 19.13 -9.35 14.76
C GLY A 174 18.71 -9.18 16.21
N ASN A 175 18.60 -7.91 16.67
CA ASN A 175 18.00 -7.59 17.96
C ASN A 175 16.53 -8.04 18.01
N TYR A 176 15.90 -8.05 19.19
CA TYR A 176 14.61 -8.67 19.48
C TYR A 176 14.57 -10.17 19.11
N ASP A 177 15.73 -10.86 19.21
CA ASP A 177 15.89 -12.26 18.81
C ASP A 177 15.33 -12.56 17.39
N ALA A 178 15.44 -11.57 16.49
CA ALA A 178 14.99 -11.68 15.12
C ALA A 178 15.81 -12.73 14.36
N ILE A 179 15.13 -13.66 13.71
CA ILE A 179 15.72 -14.72 12.89
C ILE A 179 14.98 -14.79 11.56
N ASP A 180 15.72 -14.63 10.45
CA ASP A 180 15.26 -14.94 9.11
C ASP A 180 16.01 -16.15 8.58
N LEU A 181 15.29 -17.03 7.90
CA LEU A 181 15.85 -18.10 7.11
C LEU A 181 15.14 -18.14 5.76
N HIS A 182 15.92 -18.09 4.67
CA HIS A 182 15.38 -18.14 3.31
C HIS A 182 16.27 -18.96 2.39
N GLY A 183 15.67 -19.45 1.32
CA GLY A 183 16.46 -20.16 0.31
C GLY A 183 15.61 -20.60 -0.87
N HIS A 184 16.31 -21.01 -1.92
CA HIS A 184 15.68 -21.60 -3.09
C HIS A 184 16.56 -22.69 -3.69
N ILE A 185 15.93 -23.56 -4.47
CA ILE A 185 16.57 -24.48 -5.41
C ILE A 185 15.86 -24.40 -6.75
N SER A 186 16.61 -24.34 -7.84
CA SER A 186 16.09 -24.17 -9.18
C SER A 186 16.93 -24.99 -10.17
N GLY A 187 16.28 -25.51 -11.22
CA GLY A 187 17.00 -26.25 -12.26
C GLY A 187 16.08 -27.09 -13.14
N PRO A 188 16.67 -27.77 -14.15
CA PRO A 188 15.93 -28.62 -15.07
C PRO A 188 15.46 -29.90 -14.38
N ILE A 189 14.19 -30.29 -14.64
CA ILE A 189 13.63 -31.60 -14.29
C ILE A 189 13.72 -32.55 -15.50
N SER A 190 13.56 -31.98 -16.70
CA SER A 190 13.74 -32.68 -17.98
C SER A 190 14.28 -31.73 -19.04
N GLU A 191 14.46 -32.18 -20.27
CA GLU A 191 15.00 -31.37 -21.38
C GLU A 191 14.11 -30.13 -21.70
N ASN A 192 12.82 -30.17 -21.38
CA ASN A 192 11.85 -29.13 -21.71
C ASN A 192 11.08 -28.64 -20.49
N MET A 193 11.57 -28.89 -19.27
CA MET A 193 10.87 -28.55 -18.04
C MET A 193 11.83 -28.16 -16.93
N ASN A 194 11.67 -26.96 -16.42
CA ASN A 194 12.43 -26.42 -15.31
C ASN A 194 11.53 -26.17 -14.09
N ALA A 195 12.06 -26.30 -12.90
CA ALA A 195 11.33 -26.01 -11.67
C ALA A 195 12.15 -25.17 -10.70
N ARG A 196 11.42 -24.42 -9.86
CA ARG A 196 11.97 -23.65 -8.74
C ARG A 196 11.12 -23.86 -7.51
N LEU A 197 11.78 -24.08 -6.37
CA LEU A 197 11.16 -24.09 -5.04
C LEU A 197 11.87 -23.05 -4.19
N ALA A 198 11.12 -22.23 -3.48
CA ALA A 198 11.65 -21.21 -2.59
C ALA A 198 10.86 -21.14 -1.30
N PHE A 199 11.51 -20.71 -0.22
CA PHE A 199 10.88 -20.49 1.08
C PHE A 199 11.56 -19.34 1.82
N LYS A 200 10.79 -18.67 2.69
CA LYS A 200 11.28 -17.73 3.72
C LYS A 200 10.49 -17.96 5.00
N THR A 201 11.16 -17.89 6.14
CA THR A 201 10.53 -17.84 7.45
C THR A 201 11.17 -16.74 8.28
N HIS A 202 10.34 -15.99 8.96
CA HIS A 202 10.74 -14.90 9.85
C HIS A 202 10.17 -15.13 11.24
N LYS A 203 10.94 -14.83 12.25
CA LYS A 203 10.53 -14.75 13.63
C LYS A 203 11.27 -13.58 14.29
N MET A 204 10.53 -12.76 15.03
CA MET A 204 11.07 -11.72 15.91
C MET A 204 10.25 -11.76 17.22
N ASP A 205 10.91 -11.64 18.35
CA ASP A 205 10.21 -11.55 19.64
C ASP A 205 9.63 -10.13 19.82
N GLU A 206 8.85 -9.95 20.85
CA GLU A 206 8.08 -8.75 21.14
C GLU A 206 9.01 -7.51 21.25
N TRP A 207 8.55 -6.35 20.78
CA TRP A 207 9.29 -5.11 20.81
C TRP A 207 8.56 -3.94 21.47
N GLN A 208 7.25 -4.07 21.76
CA GLN A 208 6.46 -3.11 22.51
C GLN A 208 6.31 -3.55 23.96
N GLU A 209 6.33 -2.61 24.91
CA GLU A 209 6.11 -2.84 26.34
C GLU A 209 4.94 -1.98 26.84
N SER A 210 4.03 -2.61 27.59
CA SER A 210 2.94 -1.90 28.25
C SER A 210 3.44 -1.11 29.45
N GLN A 211 3.25 0.21 29.40
CA GLN A 211 3.64 1.13 30.49
C GLN A 211 2.92 0.85 31.81
N THR A 212 1.71 0.30 31.75
CA THR A 212 0.89 0.05 32.95
C THR A 212 1.04 -1.35 33.51
N SER A 213 1.27 -2.37 32.68
CA SER A 213 1.31 -3.77 33.09
C SER A 213 2.67 -4.45 32.96
N GLY A 214 3.62 -3.87 32.20
CA GLY A 214 4.90 -4.49 31.86
C GLY A 214 4.74 -5.73 30.98
N ARG A 215 3.63 -5.85 30.23
CA ARG A 215 3.44 -6.89 29.20
C ARG A 215 4.14 -6.50 27.93
N GLU A 216 4.49 -7.50 27.12
CA GLU A 216 5.14 -7.33 25.84
C GLU A 216 4.17 -7.66 24.70
N ASN A 217 4.33 -7.00 23.52
CA ASN A 217 3.54 -7.14 22.29
C ASN A 217 4.40 -6.88 21.06
N GLY A 218 3.88 -7.15 19.88
CA GLY A 218 4.55 -6.85 18.61
C GLY A 218 5.47 -7.97 18.12
N LYS A 219 5.19 -9.21 18.53
CA LYS A 219 5.84 -10.41 18.00
C LYS A 219 5.56 -10.57 16.53
N GLU A 220 6.59 -10.91 15.74
CA GLU A 220 6.45 -11.21 14.33
C GLU A 220 6.74 -12.67 14.03
N LYS A 221 5.89 -13.29 13.24
CA LYS A 221 6.09 -14.68 12.82
C LYS A 221 5.34 -14.98 11.53
N TYR A 222 6.07 -15.14 10.44
CA TYR A 222 5.49 -15.58 9.18
C TYR A 222 6.35 -16.59 8.43
N THR A 223 5.73 -17.32 7.53
CA THR A 223 6.39 -18.25 6.60
C THR A 223 5.74 -18.08 5.23
N THR A 224 6.55 -18.01 4.19
CA THR A 224 6.11 -17.94 2.81
C THR A 224 6.84 -19.00 1.98
N ALA A 225 6.15 -19.55 0.98
CA ALA A 225 6.71 -20.55 0.07
C ALA A 225 6.19 -20.34 -1.35
N ARG A 226 7.03 -20.68 -2.33
CA ARG A 226 6.72 -20.66 -3.76
C ARG A 226 7.18 -21.92 -4.44
N ALA A 227 6.35 -22.46 -5.34
CA ALA A 227 6.72 -23.51 -6.25
C ALA A 227 6.37 -23.09 -7.68
N MET A 228 7.35 -23.12 -8.58
CA MET A 228 7.16 -22.73 -9.97
C MET A 228 7.61 -23.86 -10.89
N LEU A 229 6.83 -24.09 -11.93
CA LEU A 229 7.12 -25.01 -13.03
C LEU A 229 7.05 -24.25 -14.34
N ASP A 230 8.11 -24.34 -15.15
CA ASP A 230 8.18 -23.78 -16.49
C ASP A 230 8.36 -24.94 -17.47
N TRP A 231 7.36 -25.18 -18.30
CA TRP A 231 7.29 -26.30 -19.23
C TRP A 231 7.11 -25.82 -20.67
N GLN A 232 7.98 -26.25 -21.54
CA GLN A 232 7.95 -26.00 -22.97
C GLN A 232 7.57 -27.30 -23.70
N PRO A 233 6.27 -27.63 -23.86
CA PRO A 233 5.86 -28.90 -24.49
C PRO A 233 6.34 -29.03 -25.93
N ASP A 234 6.46 -27.94 -26.65
CA ASP A 234 7.02 -27.83 -28.00
C ASP A 234 7.63 -26.44 -28.25
N ASP A 235 8.13 -26.19 -29.46
CA ASP A 235 8.80 -24.92 -29.83
C ASP A 235 7.86 -23.71 -29.85
N ARG A 236 6.54 -23.91 -29.77
CA ARG A 236 5.49 -22.85 -29.87
C ARG A 236 4.74 -22.60 -28.57
N ALA A 237 4.79 -23.54 -27.66
CA ALA A 237 4.02 -23.47 -26.44
C ALA A 237 4.91 -23.38 -25.21
N ARG A 238 4.55 -22.52 -24.29
CA ARG A 238 5.14 -22.43 -22.95
C ARG A 238 4.04 -22.37 -21.90
N VAL A 239 4.17 -23.15 -20.86
CA VAL A 239 3.23 -23.24 -19.74
C VAL A 239 4.00 -22.97 -18.45
N VAL A 240 3.59 -21.93 -17.71
CA VAL A 240 4.14 -21.61 -16.39
C VAL A 240 3.06 -21.78 -15.35
N ILE A 241 3.34 -22.62 -14.36
CA ILE A 241 2.51 -22.79 -13.16
C ILE A 241 3.27 -22.18 -12.00
N ASN A 242 2.63 -21.28 -11.25
CA ASN A 242 3.20 -20.65 -10.07
C ASN A 242 2.24 -20.80 -8.89
N LEU A 243 2.68 -21.49 -7.84
CA LEU A 243 1.94 -21.69 -6.59
C LEU A 243 2.65 -20.92 -5.50
N ASN A 244 1.93 -19.99 -4.87
CA ASN A 244 2.41 -19.16 -3.79
C ASN A 244 1.53 -19.38 -2.55
N GLY A 245 2.11 -19.23 -1.38
CA GLY A 245 1.34 -19.21 -0.16
C GLY A 245 2.14 -18.65 0.99
N TRP A 246 1.44 -18.05 1.94
CA TRP A 246 2.02 -17.62 3.19
C TRP A 246 1.06 -17.84 4.36
N GLN A 247 1.65 -18.00 5.54
CA GLN A 247 0.95 -17.92 6.82
C GLN A 247 1.66 -16.88 7.68
N ASP A 248 0.89 -16.02 8.31
CA ASP A 248 1.35 -14.92 9.15
C ASP A 248 0.60 -14.95 10.49
N LYS A 249 1.37 -15.05 11.58
CA LYS A 249 0.93 -14.99 12.98
C LYS A 249 1.60 -13.82 13.71
N THR A 250 1.83 -12.74 12.98
CA THR A 250 2.34 -11.51 13.53
C THR A 250 1.25 -10.83 14.34
N GLU A 251 1.56 -10.50 15.59
CA GLU A 251 0.66 -9.75 16.45
C GLU A 251 0.36 -8.38 15.88
N PRO A 252 -0.90 -7.90 15.87
CA PRO A 252 -1.21 -6.51 15.60
C PRO A 252 -0.40 -5.60 16.51
N GLN A 253 0.11 -4.53 15.94
CA GLN A 253 0.83 -3.52 16.71
C GLN A 253 -0.15 -2.79 17.63
N ALA A 254 0.18 -2.68 18.92
CA ALA A 254 -0.57 -1.84 19.84
C ALA A 254 -0.41 -0.37 19.49
N THR A 255 -1.50 0.37 19.55
CA THR A 255 -1.52 1.82 19.32
C THR A 255 -0.96 2.57 20.52
N GLN A 256 -0.50 3.80 20.30
CA GLN A 256 -0.01 4.70 21.33
C GLN A 256 -1.04 5.79 21.61
N LEU A 257 -1.48 5.92 22.85
CA LEU A 257 -2.36 7.01 23.28
C LEU A 257 -1.68 8.37 23.17
N ILE A 258 -2.28 9.32 22.46
CA ILE A 258 -1.78 10.70 22.36
C ILE A 258 -2.82 11.75 22.79
N GLY A 259 -4.06 11.34 22.95
CA GLY A 259 -5.13 12.22 23.42
C GLY A 259 -6.34 11.46 23.93
N VAL A 260 -7.07 12.08 24.82
CA VAL A 260 -8.39 11.65 25.31
C VAL A 260 -9.37 12.78 25.06
N ILE A 261 -10.39 12.55 24.25
CA ILE A 261 -11.39 13.54 23.81
C ILE A 261 -12.80 12.92 23.91
N PRO A 262 -13.33 12.71 25.12
CA PRO A 262 -14.60 12.02 25.31
C PRO A 262 -15.74 12.66 24.52
N LYS A 263 -16.48 11.85 23.77
CA LYS A 263 -17.67 12.31 23.01
C LYS A 263 -18.74 12.88 23.94
N ILE A 264 -18.86 12.31 25.15
CA ILE A 264 -19.78 12.79 26.21
C ILE A 264 -18.97 13.07 27.48
N PRO A 265 -18.45 14.30 27.66
CA PRO A 265 -17.53 14.65 28.75
C PRO A 265 -17.98 14.32 30.16
N GLU A 266 -19.30 14.38 30.44
CA GLU A 266 -19.90 14.05 31.74
C GLU A 266 -19.84 12.56 32.09
N PHE A 267 -19.62 11.70 31.11
CA PHE A 267 -19.51 10.26 31.26
C PHE A 267 -18.10 9.72 30.99
N ALA A 268 -17.12 10.63 30.82
CA ALA A 268 -15.72 10.24 30.62
C ALA A 268 -15.20 9.36 31.76
N ASP A 269 -14.53 8.25 31.42
CA ASP A 269 -13.87 7.42 32.42
C ASP A 269 -12.68 8.16 33.04
N PRO A 270 -12.62 8.32 34.38
CA PRO A 270 -11.47 8.95 35.04
C PRO A 270 -10.15 8.21 34.82
N GLY A 271 -10.19 6.90 34.53
CA GLY A 271 -9.04 6.07 34.19
C GLY A 271 -8.38 6.55 32.89
N LEU A 272 -9.19 6.83 31.86
CA LEU A 272 -8.71 7.35 30.57
C LEU A 272 -7.99 8.69 30.74
N LEU A 273 -8.58 9.61 31.52
CA LEU A 273 -7.98 10.91 31.77
C LEU A 273 -6.66 10.82 32.57
N SER A 274 -6.39 9.69 33.24
CA SER A 274 -5.18 9.45 34.01
C SER A 274 -4.18 8.52 33.30
N ALA A 275 -4.54 7.91 32.16
CA ALA A 275 -3.66 7.02 31.42
C ALA A 275 -2.34 7.69 31.03
N PRO A 276 -1.19 7.01 31.11
CA PRO A 276 0.09 7.59 30.73
C PRO A 276 0.16 7.86 29.23
N PHE A 277 0.98 8.81 28.81
CA PHE A 277 1.36 8.96 27.41
C PHE A 277 2.69 8.26 27.15
N PRO A 278 2.86 7.62 25.99
CA PRO A 278 4.13 7.03 25.57
C PRO A 278 5.20 8.11 25.37
N ASP A 279 6.46 7.80 25.71
CA ASP A 279 7.60 8.69 25.53
C ASP A 279 8.67 8.14 24.56
N ASP A 280 8.52 6.89 24.10
CA ASP A 280 9.30 6.28 23.03
C ASP A 280 8.48 5.34 22.13
N ASN A 281 9.12 4.72 21.13
CA ASN A 281 8.45 3.84 20.18
C ASN A 281 8.11 2.45 20.75
N GLU A 282 8.78 2.01 21.81
CA GLU A 282 8.50 0.72 22.46
C GLU A 282 7.30 0.81 23.40
N ASP A 283 7.01 1.99 23.94
CA ASP A 283 5.90 2.25 24.85
C ASP A 283 4.54 2.12 24.17
N ALA A 284 3.62 1.35 24.75
CA ALA A 284 2.21 1.30 24.36
C ALA A 284 1.37 0.77 25.54
N ASP A 285 0.05 0.76 25.38
CA ASP A 285 -0.85 0.04 26.28
C ASP A 285 -1.97 -0.61 25.47
N TRP A 286 -2.55 -1.68 26.02
CA TRP A 286 -3.62 -2.42 25.37
C TRP A 286 -4.43 -3.26 26.37
N THR A 287 -5.66 -3.62 26.00
CA THR A 287 -6.52 -4.53 26.76
C THR A 287 -5.84 -5.91 26.90
N PRO A 288 -5.75 -6.45 28.12
CA PRO A 288 -5.12 -7.74 28.36
C PRO A 288 -5.76 -8.89 27.58
N GLY A 289 -5.02 -9.55 26.69
CA GLY A 289 -5.46 -10.71 25.92
C GLY A 289 -5.93 -10.36 24.50
N SER A 290 -5.86 -9.08 24.09
CA SER A 290 -5.99 -8.65 22.71
C SER A 290 -4.67 -8.78 21.93
N ASN A 291 -4.71 -8.45 20.64
CA ASN A 291 -3.59 -8.44 19.72
C ASN A 291 -3.07 -9.82 19.32
N SER A 292 -3.94 -10.67 18.80
CA SER A 292 -3.54 -11.92 18.14
C SER A 292 -3.98 -11.96 16.67
N SER A 293 -3.25 -12.71 15.83
CA SER A 293 -3.57 -12.85 14.43
C SER A 293 -3.12 -14.21 13.88
N ASP A 294 -3.92 -14.83 13.03
CA ASP A 294 -3.58 -15.96 12.16
C ASP A 294 -4.18 -15.71 10.78
N ARG A 295 -3.32 -15.38 9.82
CA ARG A 295 -3.71 -15.04 8.44
C ARG A 295 -3.03 -16.01 7.48
N LYS A 296 -3.73 -16.36 6.41
CA LYS A 296 -3.22 -17.26 5.38
C LYS A 296 -3.64 -16.78 4.01
N MET A 297 -2.78 -16.96 3.03
CA MET A 297 -3.11 -16.74 1.63
C MET A 297 -2.49 -17.83 0.78
N TYR A 298 -3.24 -18.28 -0.21
CA TYR A 298 -2.79 -19.19 -1.26
C TYR A 298 -3.13 -18.59 -2.61
N GLN A 299 -2.17 -18.60 -3.53
CA GLN A 299 -2.37 -18.18 -4.90
C GLN A 299 -1.90 -19.26 -5.85
N SER A 300 -2.69 -19.53 -6.88
CA SER A 300 -2.35 -20.42 -8.00
C SER A 300 -2.47 -19.65 -9.30
N THR A 301 -1.39 -19.56 -10.08
CA THR A 301 -1.43 -18.95 -11.41
C THR A 301 -1.04 -19.95 -12.48
N LEU A 302 -1.72 -19.88 -13.61
CA LEU A 302 -1.44 -20.61 -14.83
C LEU A 302 -1.28 -19.63 -15.98
N ARG A 303 -0.07 -19.52 -16.51
CA ARG A 303 0.24 -18.78 -17.74
C ARG A 303 0.49 -19.76 -18.86
N VAL A 304 -0.22 -19.59 -19.96
CA VAL A 304 -0.04 -20.33 -21.21
C VAL A 304 0.26 -19.34 -22.31
N GLU A 305 1.41 -19.51 -22.95
CA GLU A 305 1.85 -18.71 -24.09
C GLU A 305 1.89 -19.64 -25.32
N TYR A 306 1.31 -19.21 -26.44
CA TYR A 306 1.25 -19.98 -27.66
C TYR A 306 1.55 -19.10 -28.88
N GLU A 307 2.65 -19.42 -29.58
CA GLU A 307 2.99 -18.79 -30.85
C GLU A 307 2.04 -19.29 -31.94
N VAL A 308 0.99 -18.52 -32.22
CA VAL A 308 0.02 -18.84 -33.28
C VAL A 308 0.72 -18.94 -34.65
N ASN A 309 1.66 -18.02 -34.86
CA ASN A 309 2.63 -18.01 -35.95
C ASN A 309 3.81 -17.11 -35.55
N ASP A 310 4.81 -16.98 -36.45
CA ASP A 310 6.05 -16.23 -36.20
C ASP A 310 5.83 -14.73 -35.80
N ASN A 311 4.62 -14.20 -36.00
CA ASN A 311 4.29 -12.79 -35.73
C ASN A 311 3.16 -12.60 -34.71
N LEU A 312 2.57 -13.66 -34.17
CA LEU A 312 1.42 -13.57 -33.27
C LEU A 312 1.62 -14.49 -32.06
N LEU A 313 1.57 -13.90 -30.88
CA LEU A 313 1.62 -14.60 -29.59
C LEU A 313 0.24 -14.47 -28.91
N LEU A 314 -0.32 -15.61 -28.51
CA LEU A 314 -1.51 -15.69 -27.65
C LEU A 314 -1.05 -16.02 -26.22
N THR A 315 -1.49 -15.21 -25.25
CA THR A 315 -1.26 -15.44 -23.83
C THR A 315 -2.58 -15.62 -23.11
N SER A 316 -2.67 -16.65 -22.27
CA SER A 316 -3.75 -16.86 -21.31
C SER A 316 -3.16 -16.86 -19.91
N LEU A 317 -3.67 -16.02 -19.03
CA LEU A 317 -3.25 -15.92 -17.62
C LEU A 317 -4.48 -16.13 -16.73
N SER A 318 -4.51 -17.22 -15.98
CA SER A 318 -5.53 -17.51 -14.98
C SER A 318 -4.91 -17.39 -13.58
N SER A 319 -5.61 -16.79 -12.64
CA SER A 319 -5.20 -16.73 -11.24
C SER A 319 -6.38 -17.04 -10.33
N PHE A 320 -6.10 -17.77 -9.25
CA PHE A 320 -7.02 -17.98 -8.14
C PHE A 320 -6.30 -17.65 -6.84
N VAL A 321 -6.94 -16.85 -5.99
CA VAL A 321 -6.44 -16.46 -4.67
C VAL A 321 -7.48 -16.82 -3.64
N ASP A 322 -7.04 -17.35 -2.51
CA ASP A 322 -7.83 -17.69 -1.33
C ASP A 322 -7.13 -17.10 -0.09
N PHE A 323 -7.86 -16.38 0.74
CA PHE A 323 -7.37 -15.69 1.93
C PHE A 323 -8.30 -15.90 3.11
N ASP A 324 -7.73 -16.24 4.26
CA ASP A 324 -8.40 -16.35 5.56
C ASP A 324 -7.68 -15.52 6.62
N GLN A 325 -8.44 -14.86 7.47
CA GLN A 325 -7.94 -14.11 8.64
C GLN A 325 -8.78 -14.40 9.86
N GLN A 326 -8.10 -14.63 10.98
CA GLN A 326 -8.67 -14.55 12.34
C GLN A 326 -7.78 -13.60 13.14
N GLN A 327 -8.36 -12.53 13.67
CA GLN A 327 -7.61 -11.49 14.37
C GLN A 327 -8.46 -10.90 15.49
N ASP A 328 -7.80 -10.53 16.57
CA ASP A 328 -8.29 -9.60 17.58
C ASP A 328 -7.29 -8.46 17.70
N SER A 329 -7.75 -7.26 17.96
CA SER A 329 -6.86 -6.10 18.09
C SER A 329 -7.44 -5.01 18.96
N ASP A 330 -6.59 -4.47 19.82
CA ASP A 330 -6.83 -3.23 20.54
C ASP A 330 -6.44 -2.05 19.66
N THR A 331 -7.31 -1.07 19.57
CA THR A 331 -7.09 0.09 18.69
C THR A 331 -7.11 1.42 19.43
N ASP A 332 -7.28 1.41 20.75
CA ASP A 332 -7.52 2.62 21.56
C ASP A 332 -6.31 3.08 22.41
N GLY A 333 -5.27 2.22 22.51
CA GLY A 333 -3.98 2.56 23.13
C GLY A 333 -4.03 2.64 24.67
N VAL A 334 -5.03 2.02 25.32
CA VAL A 334 -5.18 2.00 26.77
C VAL A 334 -5.56 0.60 27.24
N PRO A 335 -5.36 0.25 28.54
CA PRO A 335 -5.76 -1.07 29.07
C PRO A 335 -7.25 -1.18 29.36
N ALA A 336 -8.04 -0.14 29.09
CA ALA A 336 -9.50 -0.11 29.20
C ALA A 336 -10.13 -0.38 27.83
N VAL A 337 -11.31 -0.97 27.78
CA VAL A 337 -12.01 -1.35 26.55
C VAL A 337 -12.77 -0.12 26.01
N VAL A 338 -12.09 0.80 25.34
CA VAL A 338 -12.70 1.98 24.73
C VAL A 338 -13.24 1.68 23.33
N PHE A 339 -12.45 0.95 22.52
CA PHE A 339 -12.87 0.43 21.23
C PHE A 339 -11.93 -0.69 20.76
N ASP A 340 -12.33 -1.93 20.96
CA ASP A 340 -11.58 -3.12 20.61
C ASP A 340 -12.31 -3.97 19.57
N PHE A 341 -11.56 -4.55 18.65
CA PHE A 341 -12.01 -5.68 17.84
C PHE A 341 -11.74 -6.95 18.64
N ALA A 342 -12.74 -7.42 19.38
CA ALA A 342 -12.64 -8.66 20.16
C ALA A 342 -12.56 -9.91 19.27
N GLN A 343 -13.05 -9.80 18.02
CA GLN A 343 -12.95 -10.81 16.97
C GLN A 343 -13.10 -10.10 15.62
N MET A 344 -12.26 -10.49 14.66
CA MET A 344 -12.34 -10.11 13.27
C MET A 344 -12.01 -11.35 12.44
N ASP A 345 -13.05 -12.05 12.01
CA ASP A 345 -12.95 -13.19 11.11
C ASP A 345 -13.24 -12.70 9.69
N ALA A 346 -12.34 -12.99 8.76
CA ALA A 346 -12.48 -12.52 7.40
C ALA A 346 -11.97 -13.55 6.40
N SER A 347 -12.62 -13.62 5.24
CA SER A 347 -12.18 -14.45 4.13
C SER A 347 -12.39 -13.73 2.81
N ALA A 348 -11.55 -14.03 1.82
CA ALA A 348 -11.73 -13.52 0.48
C ALA A 348 -11.21 -14.50 -0.57
N GLU A 349 -12.01 -14.70 -1.63
CA GLU A 349 -11.64 -15.51 -2.78
C GLU A 349 -11.69 -14.65 -4.03
N THR A 350 -10.73 -14.84 -4.95
CA THR A 350 -10.69 -14.13 -6.22
C THR A 350 -10.27 -15.05 -7.34
N PHE A 351 -11.05 -15.10 -8.41
CA PHE A 351 -10.66 -15.71 -9.67
C PHE A 351 -10.50 -14.65 -10.74
N THR A 352 -9.38 -14.69 -11.48
CA THR A 352 -9.16 -13.81 -12.63
C THR A 352 -8.72 -14.59 -13.85
N GLN A 353 -9.16 -14.13 -15.03
CA GLN A 353 -8.78 -14.66 -16.33
C GLN A 353 -8.47 -13.52 -17.28
N GLU A 354 -7.26 -13.51 -17.84
CA GLU A 354 -6.90 -12.65 -18.97
C GLU A 354 -6.55 -13.49 -20.19
N ILE A 355 -7.06 -13.09 -21.34
CA ILE A 355 -6.66 -13.64 -22.64
C ILE A 355 -6.22 -12.47 -23.51
N ARG A 356 -5.00 -12.51 -24.02
CA ARG A 356 -4.46 -11.46 -24.88
C ARG A 356 -3.79 -12.02 -26.12
N LEU A 357 -3.88 -11.28 -27.19
CA LEU A 357 -3.19 -11.51 -28.46
C LEU A 357 -2.33 -10.30 -28.76
N GLU A 358 -1.07 -10.55 -29.10
CA GLU A 358 -0.12 -9.50 -29.46
C GLU A 358 0.67 -9.85 -30.71
N ASN A 359 1.13 -8.80 -31.43
CA ASN A 359 2.07 -9.03 -32.49
C ASN A 359 3.50 -8.97 -31.94
N VAL A 360 4.30 -9.94 -32.38
CA VAL A 360 5.73 -10.03 -32.13
C VAL A 360 6.50 -9.89 -33.45
N ASN A 361 7.81 -9.61 -33.39
CA ASN A 361 8.69 -9.54 -34.57
C ASN A 361 8.25 -8.53 -35.66
N VAL A 362 7.54 -7.46 -35.30
CA VAL A 362 7.14 -6.38 -36.22
C VAL A 362 7.72 -5.05 -35.73
N GLU A 363 8.56 -4.41 -36.55
CA GLU A 363 9.30 -3.21 -36.15
C GLU A 363 8.46 -1.93 -36.21
N LYS A 364 7.54 -1.79 -37.17
CA LYS A 364 6.82 -0.56 -37.46
C LYS A 364 5.65 -0.26 -36.51
N TYR A 365 5.04 -1.29 -35.96
CA TYR A 365 3.92 -1.15 -35.04
C TYR A 365 3.89 -2.37 -34.11
N ARG A 366 3.53 -2.13 -32.88
CA ARG A 366 3.31 -3.16 -31.87
C ARG A 366 1.92 -2.95 -31.29
N TRP A 367 1.14 -4.01 -31.19
CA TRP A 367 -0.17 -3.95 -30.59
C TRP A 367 -0.39 -5.14 -29.68
N VAL A 368 -1.22 -4.92 -28.67
CA VAL A 368 -1.80 -5.96 -27.82
C VAL A 368 -3.29 -5.68 -27.67
N THR A 369 -4.10 -6.72 -27.74
CA THR A 369 -5.53 -6.66 -27.44
C THR A 369 -5.92 -7.84 -26.60
N GLY A 370 -6.92 -7.68 -25.73
CA GLY A 370 -7.34 -8.76 -24.85
C GLY A 370 -8.68 -8.53 -24.20
N ALA A 371 -9.08 -9.55 -23.45
CA ALA A 371 -10.25 -9.56 -22.60
C ALA A 371 -9.84 -10.02 -21.18
N TYR A 372 -10.52 -9.47 -20.19
CA TYR A 372 -10.30 -9.75 -18.78
C TYR A 372 -11.63 -10.05 -18.10
N TYR A 373 -11.62 -10.97 -17.16
CA TYR A 373 -12.72 -11.30 -16.27
C TYR A 373 -12.20 -11.48 -14.84
N GLU A 374 -12.96 -11.00 -13.88
CA GLU A 374 -12.73 -11.17 -12.46
C GLU A 374 -14.03 -11.48 -11.75
N SER A 375 -13.98 -12.42 -10.81
CA SER A 375 -15.03 -12.69 -9.84
C SER A 375 -14.37 -12.79 -8.48
N SER A 376 -14.84 -11.97 -7.53
CA SER A 376 -14.32 -11.90 -6.17
C SER A 376 -15.45 -11.93 -5.16
N GLU A 377 -15.23 -12.68 -4.07
CA GLU A 377 -16.09 -12.72 -2.91
C GLU A 377 -15.27 -12.34 -1.68
N ALA A 378 -15.80 -11.50 -0.80
CA ALA A 378 -15.15 -11.18 0.47
C ALA A 378 -16.18 -11.13 1.59
N SER A 379 -15.84 -11.69 2.74
CA SER A 379 -16.66 -11.66 3.93
C SER A 379 -15.87 -11.19 5.13
N GLU A 380 -16.51 -10.42 5.99
CA GLU A 380 -15.93 -9.87 7.20
C GLU A 380 -16.95 -9.89 8.32
N ASP A 381 -16.65 -10.60 9.41
CA ASP A 381 -17.44 -10.70 10.62
C ASP A 381 -16.64 -10.16 11.80
N GLN A 382 -17.10 -9.04 12.38
CA GLN A 382 -16.42 -8.37 13.47
C GLN A 382 -17.30 -8.42 14.73
N ILE A 383 -16.66 -8.61 15.90
CA ILE A 383 -17.26 -8.33 17.20
C ILE A 383 -16.52 -7.14 17.81
N LEU A 384 -17.22 -6.04 17.93
CA LEU A 384 -16.73 -4.81 18.55
C LEU A 384 -17.13 -4.76 20.00
N VAL A 385 -16.20 -4.35 20.88
CA VAL A 385 -16.46 -4.10 22.31
C VAL A 385 -15.95 -2.72 22.69
N TYR A 386 -16.76 -1.99 23.49
CA TYR A 386 -16.47 -0.60 23.84
C TYR A 386 -17.11 -0.20 25.19
N SER A 387 -16.91 -1.06 26.23
CA SER A 387 -17.58 -0.93 27.53
C SER A 387 -17.17 0.29 28.33
N ASP A 388 -15.97 0.84 28.08
CA ASP A 388 -15.38 1.89 28.91
C ASP A 388 -15.35 3.27 28.25
N ASN A 389 -15.99 3.43 27.07
CA ASN A 389 -16.11 4.74 26.45
C ASN A 389 -17.27 5.58 27.05
N SER A 390 -17.30 6.87 26.78
CA SER A 390 -18.29 7.79 27.34
C SER A 390 -19.70 7.58 26.80
N THR A 391 -19.85 7.07 25.57
CA THR A 391 -21.16 6.82 24.95
C THR A 391 -21.83 5.57 25.51
N SER A 392 -21.05 4.56 25.88
CA SER A 392 -21.50 3.25 26.40
C SER A 392 -21.87 3.28 27.87
N ASN A 393 -21.54 4.38 28.59
CA ASN A 393 -21.77 4.46 30.02
C ASN A 393 -23.19 4.00 30.39
N PRO A 394 -23.36 3.13 31.41
CA PRO A 394 -24.67 2.60 31.83
C PRO A 394 -25.73 3.66 32.16
N ASN A 395 -25.27 4.87 32.51
CA ASN A 395 -26.16 6.01 32.77
C ASN A 395 -26.53 6.77 31.48
N ASN A 396 -25.98 6.38 30.32
CA ASN A 396 -26.29 6.91 29.00
C ASN A 396 -26.98 5.81 28.16
N LEU A 397 -26.31 5.24 27.16
CA LEU A 397 -26.90 4.22 26.28
C LEU A 397 -26.83 2.81 26.85
N GLY A 398 -25.81 2.48 27.64
CA GLY A 398 -25.61 1.14 28.22
C GLY A 398 -25.39 0.06 27.16
N ILE A 399 -24.80 0.40 26.03
CA ILE A 399 -24.45 -0.53 24.94
C ILE A 399 -22.94 -0.73 24.98
N PHE A 400 -22.49 -1.99 24.98
CA PHE A 400 -21.09 -2.34 25.22
C PHE A 400 -20.45 -3.06 24.06
N ASN A 401 -21.24 -3.55 23.11
CA ASN A 401 -20.76 -4.37 22.01
C ASN A 401 -21.77 -4.44 20.86
N ASN A 402 -21.29 -4.84 19.68
CA ASN A 402 -22.13 -5.23 18.54
C ASN A 402 -21.33 -6.08 17.55
N THR A 403 -22.02 -6.75 16.61
CA THR A 403 -21.39 -7.32 15.42
C THR A 403 -21.48 -6.39 14.24
N VAL A 404 -20.51 -6.52 13.33
CA VAL A 404 -20.56 -5.99 11.97
C VAL A 404 -20.37 -7.20 11.04
N GLU A 405 -21.34 -7.47 10.20
CA GLU A 405 -21.31 -8.56 9.24
C GLU A 405 -21.41 -7.98 7.85
N VAL A 406 -20.41 -8.21 7.00
CA VAL A 406 -20.37 -7.70 5.64
C VAL A 406 -20.06 -8.83 4.67
N ARG A 407 -20.77 -8.85 3.56
CA ARG A 407 -20.54 -9.75 2.41
C ARG A 407 -20.48 -8.92 1.14
N ASN A 408 -19.43 -9.10 0.38
CA ASN A 408 -19.15 -8.41 -0.86
C ASN A 408 -19.02 -9.41 -2.00
N GLU A 409 -19.77 -9.21 -3.08
CA GLU A 409 -19.65 -9.97 -4.32
C GLU A 409 -19.31 -8.99 -5.46
N MET A 410 -18.28 -9.27 -6.23
CA MET A 410 -17.78 -8.39 -7.29
C MET A 410 -17.56 -9.16 -8.57
N GLU A 411 -18.15 -8.68 -9.67
CA GLU A 411 -17.89 -9.18 -11.01
C GLU A 411 -17.42 -8.04 -11.93
N ASN A 412 -16.30 -8.26 -12.62
CA ASN A 412 -15.74 -7.29 -13.55
C ASN A 412 -15.39 -7.98 -14.86
N TRP A 413 -15.74 -7.37 -15.99
CA TRP A 413 -15.20 -7.78 -17.27
C TRP A 413 -14.68 -6.58 -18.05
N ALA A 414 -13.69 -6.80 -18.89
CA ALA A 414 -13.14 -5.73 -19.69
C ALA A 414 -12.61 -6.23 -21.03
N VAL A 415 -12.57 -5.31 -22.01
CA VAL A 415 -11.86 -5.50 -23.28
C VAL A 415 -10.90 -4.33 -23.47
N PHE A 416 -9.70 -4.62 -23.96
CA PHE A 416 -8.66 -3.59 -24.13
C PHE A 416 -7.85 -3.76 -25.42
N ALA A 417 -7.29 -2.66 -25.88
CA ALA A 417 -6.32 -2.64 -26.97
C ALA A 417 -5.31 -1.52 -26.78
N ASN A 418 -4.03 -1.80 -27.07
CA ASN A 418 -2.95 -0.83 -27.08
C ASN A 418 -2.15 -0.94 -28.37
N LEU A 419 -1.73 0.18 -28.90
CA LEU A 419 -0.95 0.31 -30.13
C LEU A 419 0.22 1.27 -29.92
N ASP A 420 1.44 0.78 -30.19
CA ASP A 420 2.63 1.59 -30.39
C ASP A 420 2.91 1.66 -31.88
N TYR A 421 2.95 2.86 -32.45
CA TYR A 421 3.20 3.09 -33.87
C TYR A 421 4.42 3.99 -34.06
N TYR A 422 5.45 3.48 -34.73
CA TYR A 422 6.67 4.24 -35.06
C TYR A 422 6.40 5.14 -36.26
N LEU A 423 6.17 6.44 -35.99
CA LEU A 423 6.01 7.48 -37.01
C LEU A 423 7.31 7.69 -37.79
N THR A 424 8.42 7.63 -37.06
CA THR A 424 9.81 7.60 -37.60
C THR A 424 10.61 6.64 -36.75
N GLU A 425 11.88 6.38 -37.06
CA GLU A 425 12.78 5.57 -36.21
C GLU A 425 12.94 6.18 -34.78
N ALA A 426 12.83 7.49 -34.66
CA ALA A 426 12.99 8.23 -33.41
C ALA A 426 11.68 8.62 -32.72
N LEU A 427 10.52 8.55 -33.38
CA LEU A 427 9.25 9.04 -32.85
C LEU A 427 8.21 7.94 -32.83
N LYS A 428 7.74 7.58 -31.63
CA LYS A 428 6.74 6.56 -31.38
C LYS A 428 5.46 7.19 -30.81
N LEU A 429 4.33 6.91 -31.43
CA LEU A 429 2.98 7.22 -30.94
C LEU A 429 2.45 6.01 -30.17
N LYS A 430 1.90 6.26 -28.96
CA LYS A 430 1.23 5.27 -28.13
C LYS A 430 -0.24 5.61 -27.98
N VAL A 431 -1.14 4.65 -28.20
CA VAL A 431 -2.57 4.82 -28.00
C VAL A 431 -3.12 3.54 -27.36
N GLY A 432 -3.87 3.70 -26.30
CA GLY A 432 -4.53 2.57 -25.63
C GLY A 432 -5.92 2.94 -25.15
N ALA A 433 -6.81 1.93 -25.11
CA ALA A 433 -8.14 2.07 -24.53
C ALA A 433 -8.58 0.74 -23.90
N ARG A 434 -9.37 0.83 -22.83
CA ARG A 434 -9.99 -0.28 -22.13
C ARG A 434 -11.41 0.13 -21.75
N TYR A 435 -12.39 -0.66 -22.14
CA TYR A 435 -13.74 -0.60 -21.59
C TYR A 435 -13.84 -1.62 -20.46
N THR A 436 -14.36 -1.20 -19.33
CA THR A 436 -14.63 -2.05 -18.17
C THR A 436 -16.08 -1.87 -17.75
N ASP A 437 -16.73 -2.97 -17.41
CA ASP A 437 -18.06 -3.04 -16.80
C ASP A 437 -17.90 -3.80 -15.49
N ALA A 438 -18.41 -3.24 -14.40
CA ALA A 438 -18.17 -3.68 -13.04
C ALA A 438 -19.47 -3.67 -12.23
N GLU A 439 -19.72 -4.77 -11.54
CA GLU A 439 -20.82 -4.91 -10.60
C GLU A 439 -20.28 -5.22 -9.20
N PHE A 440 -20.82 -4.56 -8.18
CA PHE A 440 -20.45 -4.75 -6.80
C PHE A 440 -21.72 -4.82 -5.95
N GLU A 441 -22.06 -6.01 -5.47
CA GLU A 441 -23.13 -6.22 -4.49
C GLU A 441 -22.54 -6.25 -3.08
N ASN A 442 -23.12 -5.47 -2.17
CA ASN A 442 -22.80 -5.47 -0.75
C ASN A 442 -24.04 -5.82 0.07
N SER A 443 -23.82 -6.59 1.11
CA SER A 443 -24.79 -6.93 2.12
C SER A 443 -24.18 -6.65 3.50
N SER A 444 -24.83 -5.77 4.29
CA SER A 444 -24.35 -5.33 5.61
C SER A 444 -25.41 -5.49 6.68
N CYS A 445 -24.97 -5.94 7.87
CA CYS A 445 -25.79 -6.10 9.05
C CYS A 445 -24.98 -5.74 10.31
N ASN A 446 -25.53 -4.87 11.15
CA ASN A 446 -25.04 -4.72 12.52
C ASN A 446 -26.05 -5.40 13.46
N ALA A 447 -25.60 -6.39 14.22
CA ALA A 447 -26.46 -7.21 15.05
C ALA A 447 -26.10 -7.14 16.54
N ASP A 448 -27.09 -7.47 17.38
CA ASP A 448 -26.90 -7.57 18.82
C ASP A 448 -26.14 -8.86 19.17
N VAL A 449 -25.07 -8.76 19.95
CA VAL A 449 -24.16 -9.88 20.28
C VAL A 449 -24.72 -10.82 21.35
N GLY A 450 -25.92 -10.58 21.87
CA GLY A 450 -26.57 -11.53 22.76
C GLY A 450 -26.93 -10.98 24.15
N ASP A 451 -26.66 -9.73 24.46
CA ASP A 451 -27.10 -9.07 25.70
C ASP A 451 -28.47 -8.40 25.60
N GLY A 452 -28.95 -8.19 24.36
CA GLY A 452 -30.24 -7.57 24.03
C GLY A 452 -30.27 -6.05 24.17
N ALA A 453 -29.16 -5.39 24.45
CA ALA A 453 -29.12 -3.95 24.71
C ALA A 453 -29.32 -3.15 23.41
N ASN A 454 -28.64 -3.52 22.30
CA ASN A 454 -28.86 -2.92 21.00
C ASN A 454 -30.30 -3.14 20.53
N ALA A 455 -30.80 -4.37 20.59
CA ALA A 455 -32.16 -4.71 20.18
C ALA A 455 -33.18 -3.86 20.94
N ALA A 456 -33.03 -3.72 22.27
CA ALA A 456 -33.93 -2.92 23.08
C ALA A 456 -33.90 -1.42 22.71
N LEU A 457 -32.70 -0.85 22.51
CA LEU A 457 -32.55 0.54 22.11
C LEU A 457 -33.16 0.79 20.71
N PHE A 458 -32.82 -0.02 19.72
CA PHE A 458 -33.27 0.20 18.35
C PHE A 458 -34.76 -0.11 18.15
N ASN A 459 -35.38 -1.01 18.91
CA ASN A 459 -36.83 -1.16 19.01
C ASN A 459 -37.48 0.12 19.56
N PHE A 460 -36.91 0.68 20.62
CA PHE A 460 -37.43 1.94 21.19
C PHE A 460 -37.29 3.13 20.19
N LEU A 461 -36.18 3.25 19.48
CA LEU A 461 -35.98 4.26 18.44
C LEU A 461 -36.93 4.04 17.26
N GLY A 462 -37.14 2.79 16.86
CA GLY A 462 -38.10 2.42 15.82
C GLY A 462 -39.53 2.86 16.17
N ASP A 463 -39.96 2.65 17.41
CA ASP A 463 -41.27 3.13 17.90
C ASP A 463 -41.36 4.68 17.86
N ILE A 464 -40.27 5.40 18.12
CA ILE A 464 -40.23 6.86 18.05
C ILE A 464 -40.32 7.35 16.61
N PHE A 465 -39.55 6.79 15.67
CA PHE A 465 -39.42 7.35 14.33
C PHE A 465 -40.47 6.83 13.35
N SER A 466 -40.85 5.57 13.43
CA SER A 466 -41.84 4.97 12.54
C SER A 466 -43.20 4.75 13.17
N GLY A 467 -43.28 4.79 14.49
CA GLY A 467 -44.49 4.60 15.29
C GLY A 467 -44.68 3.16 15.82
N PRO A 468 -45.29 3.00 17.01
CA PRO A 468 -45.48 1.70 17.63
C PRO A 468 -46.24 0.70 16.75
N GLY A 469 -45.72 -0.52 16.61
CA GLY A 469 -46.37 -1.59 15.84
C GLY A 469 -46.27 -1.46 14.32
N THR A 470 -45.39 -0.62 13.82
CA THR A 470 -45.13 -0.47 12.37
C THR A 470 -44.06 -1.44 11.86
N PHE A 471 -43.33 -2.10 12.73
CA PHE A 471 -42.28 -3.09 12.43
C PHE A 471 -42.37 -4.26 13.42
N GLU A 472 -41.76 -5.41 13.10
CA GLU A 472 -41.57 -6.51 14.02
C GLU A 472 -40.34 -6.20 14.92
N PRO A 473 -40.45 -6.28 16.24
CA PRO A 473 -39.31 -6.00 17.13
C PRO A 473 -38.14 -6.97 16.90
N VAL A 474 -36.95 -6.42 16.80
CA VAL A 474 -35.71 -7.20 16.68
C VAL A 474 -35.31 -7.79 18.02
N GLY A 475 -34.67 -8.96 17.98
CA GLY A 475 -34.08 -9.66 19.10
C GLY A 475 -32.56 -9.77 18.97
N THR A 476 -31.98 -10.57 19.84
CA THR A 476 -30.57 -10.94 19.80
C THR A 476 -30.22 -11.65 18.51
N GLY A 477 -29.16 -11.18 17.83
CA GLY A 477 -28.68 -11.71 16.56
C GLY A 477 -29.38 -11.16 15.33
N ASP A 478 -30.43 -10.32 15.49
CA ASP A 478 -31.10 -9.65 14.38
C ASP A 478 -30.36 -8.33 14.03
N CYS A 479 -30.41 -7.93 12.77
CA CYS A 479 -29.90 -6.63 12.34
C CYS A 479 -30.67 -5.49 13.02
N PHE A 480 -29.98 -4.53 13.61
CA PHE A 480 -30.65 -3.45 14.35
C PHE A 480 -30.62 -2.08 13.67
N SER A 481 -29.74 -1.83 12.69
CA SER A 481 -29.60 -0.52 12.05
C SER A 481 -30.93 -0.07 11.45
N LEU A 482 -31.27 1.22 11.68
CA LEU A 482 -32.53 1.76 11.18
C LEU A 482 -32.50 1.97 9.68
N ASN A 483 -33.50 1.43 8.98
CA ASN A 483 -33.72 1.68 7.57
C ASN A 483 -34.18 3.13 7.27
N TYR A 484 -34.37 3.49 6.01
CA TYR A 484 -34.80 4.84 5.61
C TYR A 484 -36.17 5.25 6.16
N GLN A 485 -36.97 4.32 6.64
CA GLN A 485 -38.26 4.54 7.29
C GLN A 485 -38.15 4.64 8.82
N GLY A 486 -36.94 4.52 9.37
CA GLY A 486 -36.69 4.53 10.81
C GLY A 486 -37.06 3.23 11.52
N GLN A 487 -37.07 2.09 10.83
CA GLN A 487 -37.41 0.78 11.35
C GLN A 487 -36.15 -0.10 11.45
N PRO A 488 -35.94 -0.84 12.56
CA PRO A 488 -34.88 -1.82 12.68
C PRO A 488 -35.32 -3.17 12.05
N GLY A 489 -34.39 -4.10 11.81
CA GLY A 489 -34.65 -5.49 11.53
C GLY A 489 -34.29 -5.98 10.14
N ASP A 490 -34.05 -5.10 9.20
CA ASP A 490 -33.68 -5.49 7.84
C ASP A 490 -32.15 -5.49 7.65
N GLN A 491 -31.66 -6.46 6.88
CA GLN A 491 -30.31 -6.41 6.32
C GLN A 491 -30.28 -5.40 5.19
N TRP A 492 -29.24 -4.57 5.14
CA TRP A 492 -29.03 -3.65 4.03
C TRP A 492 -28.37 -4.40 2.87
N ILE A 493 -28.93 -4.28 1.67
CA ILE A 493 -28.39 -4.88 0.45
C ILE A 493 -28.48 -3.84 -0.65
N GLU A 494 -27.35 -3.61 -1.33
CA GLU A 494 -27.26 -2.66 -2.45
C GLU A 494 -26.31 -3.20 -3.51
N THR A 495 -26.61 -2.91 -4.78
CA THR A 495 -25.76 -3.27 -5.91
C THR A 495 -25.36 -2.01 -6.66
N LEU A 496 -24.06 -1.79 -6.79
CA LEU A 496 -23.46 -0.71 -7.56
C LEU A 496 -22.99 -1.25 -8.90
N SER A 497 -23.58 -0.74 -10.00
CA SER A 497 -23.19 -1.12 -11.36
C SER A 497 -22.58 0.10 -12.05
N GLU A 498 -21.35 -0.03 -12.54
CA GLU A 498 -20.58 1.06 -13.12
C GLU A 498 -19.83 0.60 -14.36
N ASP A 499 -19.72 1.49 -15.34
CA ASP A 499 -18.88 1.24 -16.51
C ASP A 499 -17.95 2.43 -16.79
N ASN A 500 -16.83 2.18 -17.45
CA ASN A 500 -15.87 3.23 -17.76
C ASN A 500 -15.02 2.91 -19.00
N VAL A 501 -14.40 3.95 -19.55
CA VAL A 501 -13.40 3.85 -20.61
C VAL A 501 -12.11 4.49 -20.17
N SER A 502 -11.15 3.68 -19.72
CA SER A 502 -9.78 4.12 -19.51
C SER A 502 -9.05 4.26 -20.83
N TRP A 503 -8.31 5.35 -21.04
CA TRP A 503 -7.54 5.55 -22.26
C TRP A 503 -6.21 6.24 -22.01
N ARG A 504 -5.29 6.09 -22.96
CA ARG A 504 -3.97 6.73 -22.95
C ARG A 504 -3.56 7.13 -24.34
N VAL A 505 -2.98 8.33 -24.47
CA VAL A 505 -2.28 8.81 -25.67
C VAL A 505 -0.92 9.35 -25.24
N GLY A 506 0.13 8.91 -25.90
CA GLY A 506 1.49 9.33 -25.59
C GLY A 506 2.39 9.42 -26.81
N LEU A 507 3.46 10.20 -26.67
CA LEU A 507 4.53 10.34 -27.65
C LEU A 507 5.87 10.10 -26.98
N ASP A 508 6.70 9.22 -27.57
CA ASP A 508 8.07 8.96 -27.16
C ASP A 508 9.01 9.44 -28.29
N TYR A 509 9.98 10.28 -27.95
CA TYR A 509 10.96 10.80 -28.89
C TYR A 509 12.38 10.48 -28.45
N HIS A 510 13.01 9.53 -29.14
CA HIS A 510 14.41 9.19 -28.97
C HIS A 510 15.27 10.24 -29.70
N TYR A 511 15.79 11.20 -28.97
CA TYR A 511 16.65 12.26 -29.56
C TYR A 511 18.12 11.83 -29.66
N SER A 512 18.48 10.72 -29.03
CA SER A 512 19.77 10.03 -29.11
C SER A 512 19.59 8.55 -28.89
N ASP A 513 20.65 7.75 -29.04
CA ASP A 513 20.63 6.28 -28.77
C ASP A 513 20.38 5.95 -27.30
N THR A 514 20.58 6.90 -26.39
CA THR A 514 20.47 6.73 -24.92
C THR A 514 19.50 7.73 -24.27
N GLY A 515 18.86 8.58 -25.09
CA GLY A 515 18.03 9.67 -24.61
C GLY A 515 16.59 9.59 -25.11
N LEU A 516 15.63 9.63 -24.21
CA LEU A 516 14.19 9.62 -24.45
C LEU A 516 13.52 10.86 -23.85
N LEU A 517 12.75 11.58 -24.67
CA LEU A 517 11.73 12.53 -24.21
C LEU A 517 10.36 11.89 -24.41
N TYR A 518 9.48 12.02 -23.45
CA TYR A 518 8.13 11.48 -23.57
C TYR A 518 7.07 12.43 -23.01
N GLY A 519 5.83 12.25 -23.47
CA GLY A 519 4.66 12.91 -22.91
C GLY A 519 3.44 12.03 -23.05
N ASN A 520 2.61 11.99 -22.00
CA ASN A 520 1.40 11.15 -21.91
C ASN A 520 0.23 11.97 -21.39
N ILE A 521 -0.96 11.63 -21.89
CA ILE A 521 -2.25 11.98 -21.31
C ILE A 521 -2.99 10.68 -21.11
N SER A 522 -3.53 10.44 -19.91
CA SER A 522 -4.25 9.22 -19.58
C SER A 522 -5.44 9.47 -18.66
N GLN A 523 -6.51 8.71 -18.86
CA GLN A 523 -7.67 8.65 -18.00
C GLN A 523 -7.69 7.29 -17.30
N GLY A 524 -7.83 7.30 -15.98
CA GLY A 524 -7.97 6.11 -15.14
C GLY A 524 -9.19 6.20 -14.25
N TYR A 525 -9.64 5.05 -13.74
CA TYR A 525 -10.81 4.93 -12.87
C TYR A 525 -10.54 3.98 -11.72
N LYS A 526 -11.18 4.25 -10.56
CA LYS A 526 -11.33 3.31 -9.46
C LYS A 526 -12.82 3.07 -9.23
N GLN A 527 -13.21 1.80 -9.16
CA GLN A 527 -14.58 1.36 -8.88
C GLN A 527 -15.08 1.93 -7.56
N GLY A 528 -16.38 2.19 -7.46
CA GLY A 528 -17.06 2.55 -6.23
C GLY A 528 -16.85 1.52 -5.12
N SER A 529 -17.13 1.89 -3.89
CA SER A 529 -16.86 1.07 -2.70
C SER A 529 -17.97 1.21 -1.67
N PHE A 530 -18.18 0.15 -0.90
CA PHE A 530 -19.04 0.15 0.26
C PHE A 530 -18.21 0.21 1.55
N PRO A 531 -18.67 0.90 2.60
CA PRO A 531 -17.97 0.94 3.87
C PRO A 531 -18.21 -0.34 4.70
N THR A 532 -17.20 -0.75 5.46
CA THR A 532 -17.32 -1.76 6.52
C THR A 532 -17.22 -1.03 7.86
N LEU A 533 -18.35 -0.82 8.54
CA LEU A 533 -18.40 -0.04 9.77
C LEU A 533 -19.63 -0.35 10.63
N THR A 534 -19.58 0.07 11.90
CA THR A 534 -20.76 0.11 12.76
C THR A 534 -21.66 1.26 12.36
N ALA A 535 -22.90 0.98 11.99
CA ALA A 535 -23.86 1.96 11.54
C ALA A 535 -25.17 1.90 12.34
N ALA A 536 -25.60 3.04 12.85
CA ALA A 536 -26.91 3.19 13.48
C ALA A 536 -28.04 3.31 12.44
N THR A 537 -27.72 3.77 11.23
CA THR A 537 -28.67 3.95 10.12
C THR A 537 -28.09 3.48 8.79
N TRP A 538 -28.95 3.09 7.87
CA TRP A 538 -28.60 2.70 6.50
C TRP A 538 -27.85 3.78 5.72
N ARG A 539 -27.99 5.06 6.10
CA ARG A 539 -27.25 6.17 5.45
C ARG A 539 -25.74 6.04 5.55
N ALA A 540 -25.23 5.42 6.61
CA ALA A 540 -23.81 5.20 6.77
C ALA A 540 -23.28 4.03 5.91
N PHE A 541 -24.15 3.14 5.43
CA PHE A 541 -23.81 2.06 4.51
C PHE A 541 -23.78 2.50 3.04
N GLU A 542 -24.32 3.69 2.71
CA GLU A 542 -24.37 4.16 1.33
C GLU A 542 -22.99 4.14 0.66
N PRO A 543 -22.88 3.64 -0.58
CA PRO A 543 -21.60 3.54 -1.27
C PRO A 543 -21.09 4.89 -1.74
N VAL A 544 -19.79 4.93 -2.00
CA VAL A 544 -19.19 5.94 -2.88
C VAL A 544 -19.15 5.44 -4.32
N THR A 545 -19.38 6.35 -5.26
CA THR A 545 -19.31 6.06 -6.69
C THR A 545 -17.86 6.05 -7.18
N GLN A 546 -17.63 5.57 -8.41
CA GLN A 546 -16.31 5.50 -9.02
C GLN A 546 -15.62 6.88 -9.03
N GLU A 547 -14.32 6.89 -8.71
CA GLU A 547 -13.46 8.05 -8.92
C GLU A 547 -12.80 7.99 -10.29
N SER A 548 -12.51 9.15 -10.86
CA SER A 548 -11.74 9.24 -12.08
C SER A 548 -10.55 10.19 -11.95
N VAL A 549 -9.52 9.96 -12.77
CA VAL A 549 -8.35 10.83 -12.84
C VAL A 549 -7.97 11.10 -14.29
N LEU A 550 -7.83 12.37 -14.66
CA LEU A 550 -7.19 12.80 -15.88
C LEU A 550 -5.75 13.24 -15.57
N ALA A 551 -4.79 12.52 -16.12
CA ALA A 551 -3.37 12.69 -15.81
C ALA A 551 -2.57 13.16 -17.04
N TYR A 552 -1.71 14.16 -16.83
CA TYR A 552 -0.74 14.67 -17.78
C TYR A 552 0.65 14.41 -17.22
N GLU A 553 1.53 13.79 -18.00
CA GLU A 553 2.93 13.55 -17.60
C GLU A 553 3.86 13.86 -18.78
N ALA A 554 4.99 14.52 -18.49
CA ALA A 554 6.08 14.69 -19.43
C ALA A 554 7.42 14.43 -18.72
N GLY A 555 8.34 13.75 -19.41
CA GLY A 555 9.61 13.41 -18.78
C GLY A 555 10.76 13.19 -19.77
N ILE A 556 11.93 13.02 -19.19
CA ILE A 556 13.18 12.74 -19.87
C ILE A 556 13.88 11.57 -19.18
N LYS A 557 14.43 10.66 -19.97
CA LYS A 557 15.36 9.62 -19.53
C LYS A 557 16.64 9.73 -20.32
N GLU A 558 17.78 9.62 -19.66
CA GLU A 558 19.07 9.75 -20.33
C GLU A 558 20.14 8.90 -19.64
N THR A 559 20.95 8.21 -20.44
CA THR A 559 22.12 7.50 -20.00
C THR A 559 23.38 8.10 -20.60
N LEU A 560 24.25 8.63 -19.74
CA LEU A 560 25.43 9.39 -20.10
C LEU A 560 26.74 8.73 -19.62
N MET A 561 27.88 9.31 -19.99
CA MET A 561 29.21 8.87 -19.54
C MET A 561 29.52 7.40 -19.85
N ASN A 562 29.08 6.89 -21.01
CA ASN A 562 29.21 5.48 -21.40
C ASN A 562 28.53 4.51 -20.39
N GLY A 563 27.29 4.80 -19.98
CA GLY A 563 26.50 3.97 -19.07
C GLY A 563 26.80 4.18 -17.58
N ARG A 564 27.62 5.18 -17.19
CA ARG A 564 27.97 5.42 -15.79
C ARG A 564 27.04 6.41 -15.06
N LEU A 565 26.26 7.17 -15.79
CA LEU A 565 25.24 8.06 -15.24
C LEU A 565 23.92 7.77 -15.95
N SER A 566 22.93 7.36 -15.20
CA SER A 566 21.54 7.27 -15.63
C SER A 566 20.74 8.29 -14.83
N PHE A 567 19.87 9.05 -15.49
CA PHE A 567 18.91 9.90 -14.80
C PHE A 567 17.55 9.90 -15.49
N ASN A 568 16.50 10.04 -14.69
CA ASN A 568 15.13 10.19 -15.09
C ASN A 568 14.56 11.43 -14.40
N ALA A 569 13.78 12.23 -15.12
CA ALA A 569 13.04 13.34 -14.53
C ALA A 569 11.66 13.41 -15.18
N ALA A 570 10.64 13.70 -14.39
CA ALA A 570 9.27 13.83 -14.85
C ALA A 570 8.56 14.97 -14.12
N VAL A 571 7.61 15.60 -14.80
CA VAL A 571 6.62 16.51 -14.24
C VAL A 571 5.25 15.98 -14.57
N PHE A 572 4.31 16.12 -13.64
CA PHE A 572 2.97 15.59 -13.80
C PHE A 572 1.93 16.52 -13.17
N TYR A 573 0.68 16.40 -13.66
CA TYR A 573 -0.49 17.11 -13.17
C TYR A 573 -1.70 16.17 -13.28
N TYR A 574 -2.42 16.00 -12.18
CA TYR A 574 -3.57 15.11 -12.03
C TYR A 574 -4.79 15.90 -11.61
N GLU A 575 -5.88 15.72 -12.31
CA GLU A 575 -7.22 16.22 -11.99
C GLU A 575 -8.07 15.01 -11.59
N TYR A 576 -8.45 14.94 -10.32
CA TYR A 576 -9.36 13.92 -9.79
C TYR A 576 -10.77 14.46 -9.73
N GLU A 577 -11.72 13.65 -10.20
CA GLU A 577 -13.15 13.84 -10.00
C GLU A 577 -13.67 12.72 -9.10
N ASP A 578 -14.56 13.09 -8.16
CA ASP A 578 -15.22 12.18 -7.21
C ASP A 578 -14.26 11.29 -6.42
N LYS A 579 -13.13 11.86 -5.95
CA LYS A 579 -12.13 11.11 -5.21
C LYS A 579 -12.70 10.48 -3.94
N GLN A 580 -12.53 9.17 -3.80
CA GLN A 580 -13.02 8.41 -2.65
C GLN A 580 -12.13 8.61 -1.43
N ILE A 581 -12.77 8.85 -0.29
CA ILE A 581 -12.12 8.98 1.01
C ILE A 581 -12.96 8.39 2.13
N LYS A 582 -12.31 8.02 3.23
CA LYS A 582 -12.97 7.79 4.51
C LYS A 582 -13.20 9.14 5.21
N GLY A 583 -14.41 9.37 5.69
CA GLY A 583 -14.81 10.64 6.30
C GLY A 583 -16.03 10.49 7.20
N ASN A 584 -16.78 11.57 7.38
CA ASN A 584 -17.96 11.61 8.24
C ASN A 584 -19.18 12.19 7.52
N ILE A 585 -20.37 11.73 7.92
CA ILE A 585 -21.66 12.31 7.55
C ILE A 585 -22.37 12.87 8.79
N ASN A 586 -23.27 13.82 8.58
CA ASN A 586 -24.17 14.29 9.64
C ASN A 586 -25.53 13.60 9.49
N ASP A 587 -25.76 12.56 10.32
CA ASP A 587 -27.07 11.93 10.41
C ASP A 587 -28.02 12.80 11.24
N PRO A 588 -29.28 13.04 10.76
CA PRO A 588 -30.24 13.91 11.47
C PRO A 588 -30.62 13.41 12.87
N VAL A 589 -30.42 12.12 13.15
CA VAL A 589 -30.83 11.46 14.40
C VAL A 589 -29.64 11.20 15.31
N PHE A 590 -28.56 10.66 14.75
CA PHE A 590 -27.41 10.19 15.51
C PHE A 590 -26.22 11.17 15.48
N GLY A 591 -26.34 12.28 14.73
CA GLY A 591 -25.27 13.27 14.60
C GLY A 591 -24.16 12.78 13.65
N ILE A 592 -22.90 12.93 14.06
CA ILE A 592 -21.76 12.62 13.22
C ILE A 592 -21.51 11.10 13.23
N LEU A 593 -21.57 10.50 12.03
CA LEU A 593 -21.29 9.09 11.79
C LEU A 593 -20.15 8.96 10.78
N GLU A 594 -19.31 7.95 10.95
CA GLU A 594 -18.31 7.55 9.95
C GLU A 594 -18.99 7.03 8.68
N ALA A 595 -18.44 7.35 7.52
CA ALA A 595 -18.93 6.91 6.21
C ALA A 595 -17.85 7.09 5.13
N LEU A 596 -18.03 6.44 4.00
CA LEU A 596 -17.28 6.80 2.80
C LEU A 596 -17.86 8.05 2.12
N ARG A 597 -17.01 8.86 1.50
CA ARG A 597 -17.40 10.11 0.80
C ARG A 597 -16.65 10.26 -0.52
N ASN A 598 -17.31 10.83 -1.52
CA ASN A 598 -16.64 11.35 -2.70
C ASN A 598 -16.29 12.83 -2.49
N ILE A 599 -15.04 13.21 -2.74
CA ILE A 599 -14.60 14.60 -2.84
C ILE A 599 -14.70 15.02 -4.31
N PRO A 600 -15.47 16.08 -4.64
CA PRO A 600 -15.79 16.42 -6.03
C PRO A 600 -14.57 16.67 -6.90
N GLU A 601 -13.58 17.43 -6.42
CA GLU A 601 -12.37 17.74 -7.17
C GLU A 601 -11.13 17.81 -6.28
N VAL A 602 -10.05 17.16 -6.73
CA VAL A 602 -8.72 17.18 -6.09
C VAL A 602 -7.66 17.36 -7.18
N GLU A 603 -6.71 18.24 -6.95
CA GLU A 603 -5.54 18.41 -7.82
C GLU A 603 -4.27 17.91 -7.14
N VAL A 604 -3.44 17.21 -7.91
CA VAL A 604 -2.09 16.79 -7.48
C VAL A 604 -1.11 17.08 -8.62
N TYR A 605 -0.06 17.82 -8.35
CA TYR A 605 0.98 18.07 -9.34
C TYR A 605 2.36 18.07 -8.70
N GLY A 606 3.37 17.77 -9.50
CA GLY A 606 4.71 17.69 -8.96
C GLY A 606 5.79 17.38 -9.95
N ALA A 607 6.97 17.17 -9.40
CA ALA A 607 8.16 16.77 -10.15
C ALA A 607 8.89 15.65 -9.43
N GLU A 608 9.42 14.72 -10.21
CA GLU A 608 10.27 13.64 -9.75
C GLU A 608 11.61 13.66 -10.46
N PHE A 609 12.64 13.30 -9.72
CA PHE A 609 14.00 13.17 -10.23
C PHE A 609 14.66 11.92 -9.64
N GLU A 610 15.32 11.14 -10.49
CA GLU A 610 16.14 10.00 -10.10
C GLU A 610 17.45 10.02 -10.86
N ALA A 611 18.55 9.76 -10.19
CA ALA A 611 19.85 9.61 -10.80
C ALA A 611 20.67 8.52 -10.12
N SER A 612 21.38 7.71 -10.92
CA SER A 612 22.37 6.75 -10.47
C SER A 612 23.69 7.02 -11.15
N LEU A 613 24.76 7.14 -10.39
CA LEU A 613 26.10 7.49 -10.84
C LEU A 613 27.15 6.52 -10.33
N ALA A 614 27.95 5.96 -11.24
CA ALA A 614 29.16 5.20 -10.96
C ALA A 614 30.40 6.05 -11.27
N PRO A 615 30.84 6.99 -10.39
CA PRO A 615 31.88 7.97 -10.71
C PRO A 615 33.27 7.34 -10.82
N VAL A 616 33.54 6.32 -10.01
CA VAL A 616 34.78 5.53 -10.00
C VAL A 616 34.43 4.05 -9.81
N GLU A 617 35.37 3.17 -10.09
CA GLU A 617 35.20 1.73 -9.89
C GLU A 617 34.81 1.42 -8.44
N GLY A 618 33.75 0.62 -8.29
CA GLY A 618 33.20 0.19 -7.01
C GLY A 618 32.33 1.18 -6.27
N LEU A 619 32.25 2.47 -6.68
CA LEU A 619 31.38 3.45 -6.03
C LEU A 619 30.10 3.66 -6.84
N THR A 620 28.97 3.41 -6.21
CA THR A 620 27.63 3.74 -6.75
C THR A 620 26.95 4.75 -5.83
N LEU A 621 26.42 5.81 -6.43
CA LEU A 621 25.64 6.84 -5.75
C LEU A 621 24.27 6.89 -6.43
N SER A 622 23.19 6.90 -5.65
CA SER A 622 21.83 7.08 -6.18
C SER A 622 21.13 8.17 -5.38
N LEU A 623 20.42 9.02 -6.10
CA LEU A 623 19.59 10.09 -5.54
C LEU A 623 18.22 10.01 -6.20
N ALA A 624 17.16 10.03 -5.39
CA ALA A 624 15.81 10.16 -5.86
C ALA A 624 15.09 11.22 -5.01
N ALA A 625 14.28 12.05 -5.66
CA ALA A 625 13.53 13.11 -5.00
C ALA A 625 12.17 13.29 -5.67
N THR A 626 11.15 13.54 -4.87
CA THR A 626 9.79 13.89 -5.29
C THR A 626 9.37 15.16 -4.59
N VAL A 627 8.85 16.12 -5.36
CA VAL A 627 8.18 17.32 -4.85
C VAL A 627 6.73 17.26 -5.30
N LEU A 628 5.81 17.38 -4.35
CA LEU A 628 4.36 17.35 -4.58
C LEU A 628 3.71 18.63 -4.08
N GLU A 629 2.70 19.07 -4.81
CA GLU A 629 1.67 20.00 -4.34
C GLU A 629 0.34 19.31 -4.56
N HIS A 630 -0.55 19.37 -3.58
CA HIS A 630 -1.81 18.65 -3.60
C HIS A 630 -2.85 19.42 -2.78
N GLU A 631 -4.05 19.56 -3.33
CA GLU A 631 -5.12 20.27 -2.65
C GLU A 631 -6.51 19.78 -3.09
N ILE A 632 -7.46 19.90 -2.21
CA ILE A 632 -8.87 19.77 -2.52
C ILE A 632 -9.32 21.10 -3.14
N THR A 633 -9.71 21.08 -4.41
CA THR A 633 -10.13 22.28 -5.14
C THR A 633 -11.62 22.54 -5.02
N GLN A 634 -12.42 21.49 -4.74
CA GLN A 634 -13.84 21.61 -4.49
C GLN A 634 -14.26 20.77 -3.28
N SER A 635 -14.81 21.42 -2.25
CA SER A 635 -15.34 20.76 -1.06
C SER A 635 -16.77 20.26 -1.28
N PRO A 636 -17.12 19.05 -0.79
CA PRO A 636 -18.52 18.64 -0.71
C PRO A 636 -19.35 19.61 0.12
N ALA A 637 -20.64 19.74 -0.18
CA ALA A 637 -21.58 20.40 0.72
C ALA A 637 -21.61 19.61 2.06
N GLU A 638 -21.65 20.32 3.19
CA GLU A 638 -21.68 19.70 4.52
C GLU A 638 -20.46 18.82 4.84
N SER A 639 -19.26 19.30 4.49
CA SER A 639 -18.01 18.62 4.83
C SER A 639 -17.74 18.70 6.33
N ILE A 640 -17.20 17.60 6.86
CA ILE A 640 -16.94 17.40 8.28
C ILE A 640 -15.52 16.87 8.43
N ASN A 641 -14.74 17.42 9.37
CA ASN A 641 -13.41 16.92 9.68
C ASN A 641 -13.47 15.67 10.57
N ILE A 642 -12.30 15.08 10.87
CA ILE A 642 -12.19 13.85 11.69
C ILE A 642 -12.74 14.04 13.14
N LEU A 643 -12.85 15.26 13.64
CA LEU A 643 -13.43 15.56 14.96
C LEU A 643 -14.93 15.82 14.92
N GLY A 644 -15.56 15.76 13.74
CA GLY A 644 -16.98 16.03 13.57
C GLY A 644 -17.33 17.51 13.39
N ASP A 645 -16.36 18.41 13.18
CA ASP A 645 -16.64 19.83 12.97
C ASP A 645 -16.93 20.12 11.50
N PHE A 646 -18.00 20.89 11.24
CA PHE A 646 -18.31 21.37 9.88
C PHE A 646 -17.27 22.37 9.41
N ARG A 647 -16.70 22.14 8.23
CA ARG A 647 -15.75 23.06 7.59
C ARG A 647 -15.74 22.93 6.07
N ASN A 648 -15.30 23.99 5.40
CA ASN A 648 -14.92 23.92 3.98
C ASN A 648 -13.54 23.28 3.88
N LEU A 649 -13.40 22.25 3.04
CA LEU A 649 -12.16 21.52 2.82
C LEU A 649 -11.33 22.09 1.64
N GLU A 650 -11.81 23.14 0.94
CA GLU A 650 -11.04 23.75 -0.15
C GLU A 650 -9.70 24.29 0.34
N GLY A 651 -8.62 23.88 -0.32
CA GLY A 651 -7.25 24.21 0.04
C GLY A 651 -6.62 23.27 1.07
N ASP A 652 -7.36 22.25 1.57
CA ASP A 652 -6.81 21.23 2.46
C ASP A 652 -5.98 20.21 1.67
N ALA A 653 -4.96 19.65 2.33
CA ALA A 653 -4.09 18.65 1.78
C ALA A 653 -4.76 17.28 1.64
N VAL A 654 -4.26 16.46 0.72
CA VAL A 654 -4.60 15.04 0.60
C VAL A 654 -3.84 14.26 1.69
N PRO A 655 -4.52 13.40 2.47
CA PRO A 655 -3.87 12.62 3.52
C PRO A 655 -2.71 11.74 3.04
N TYR A 656 -1.77 11.46 3.93
CA TYR A 656 -0.55 10.63 3.70
C TYR A 656 0.36 11.12 2.58
N THR A 657 0.32 12.40 2.25
CA THR A 657 1.11 13.00 1.19
C THR A 657 2.09 14.00 1.76
N ALA A 658 3.39 13.74 1.58
CA ALA A 658 4.45 14.66 1.95
C ALA A 658 4.81 15.57 0.77
N ASP A 659 5.03 16.87 1.01
CA ASP A 659 5.42 17.85 -0.01
C ASP A 659 6.80 17.54 -0.63
N LEU A 660 7.70 16.96 0.16
CA LEU A 660 9.06 16.61 -0.27
C LEU A 660 9.48 15.26 0.30
N THR A 661 9.93 14.38 -0.59
CA THR A 661 10.62 13.14 -0.21
C THR A 661 11.96 13.09 -0.93
N VAL A 662 13.05 12.82 -0.21
CA VAL A 662 14.40 12.69 -0.75
C VAL A 662 15.02 11.41 -0.26
N ARG A 663 15.55 10.60 -1.17
CA ARG A 663 16.31 9.39 -0.85
C ARG A 663 17.70 9.47 -1.46
N PHE A 664 18.71 9.21 -0.65
CA PHE A 664 20.10 9.09 -1.08
C PHE A 664 20.66 7.74 -0.69
N ASN A 665 21.33 7.05 -1.62
CA ASN A 665 22.05 5.81 -1.36
C ASN A 665 23.48 5.93 -1.87
N ALA A 666 24.42 5.44 -1.08
CA ALA A 666 25.83 5.34 -1.46
C ALA A 666 26.38 3.97 -1.08
N GLU A 667 27.04 3.30 -2.00
CA GLU A 667 27.72 2.02 -1.76
C GLU A 667 29.12 2.05 -2.38
N TYR A 668 30.12 1.62 -1.61
CA TYR A 668 31.47 1.46 -2.09
C TYR A 668 31.97 0.04 -1.89
N ARG A 669 32.42 -0.60 -2.97
CA ARG A 669 32.97 -1.94 -3.03
C ARG A 669 34.43 -1.88 -3.50
N TRP A 670 35.29 -2.73 -2.98
CA TRP A 670 36.67 -2.81 -3.42
C TRP A 670 37.21 -4.25 -3.34
N ILE A 671 38.14 -4.58 -4.25
CA ILE A 671 38.73 -5.92 -4.29
C ILE A 671 39.89 -6.00 -3.29
N MET A 672 39.89 -7.03 -2.44
CA MET A 672 40.97 -7.33 -1.49
C MET A 672 41.30 -8.82 -1.51
N GLY A 673 42.21 -9.21 -2.41
CA GLY A 673 42.54 -10.64 -2.61
C GLY A 673 41.37 -11.42 -3.20
N ASN A 674 40.85 -12.41 -2.48
CA ASN A 674 39.75 -13.26 -2.91
C ASN A 674 38.37 -12.79 -2.37
N ILE A 675 38.30 -11.61 -1.76
CA ILE A 675 37.08 -11.05 -1.24
C ILE A 675 36.85 -9.65 -1.79
N GLU A 676 35.61 -9.24 -1.81
CA GLU A 676 35.13 -7.89 -2.14
C GLU A 676 34.43 -7.31 -0.90
N PRO A 677 35.14 -6.56 -0.05
CA PRO A 677 34.49 -5.80 1.02
C PRO A 677 33.60 -4.70 0.45
N PHE A 678 32.55 -4.33 1.23
CA PHE A 678 31.69 -3.22 0.89
C PHE A 678 31.21 -2.45 2.13
N ILE A 679 30.91 -1.20 1.93
CA ILE A 679 30.18 -0.35 2.87
C ILE A 679 29.07 0.38 2.13
N GLY A 680 27.94 0.58 2.78
CA GLY A 680 26.80 1.29 2.20
C GLY A 680 26.04 2.07 3.25
N LEU A 681 25.36 3.10 2.78
CA LEU A 681 24.40 3.87 3.57
C LEU A 681 23.18 4.21 2.72
N THR A 682 22.04 4.36 3.37
CA THR A 682 20.81 4.88 2.80
C THR A 682 20.28 5.96 3.72
N TYR A 683 19.93 7.11 3.17
CA TYR A 683 19.29 8.21 3.90
C TYR A 683 17.95 8.51 3.26
N LEU A 684 16.90 8.63 4.07
CA LEU A 684 15.56 9.06 3.69
C LEU A 684 15.21 10.34 4.46
N TYR A 685 14.74 11.34 3.75
CA TYR A 685 14.02 12.49 4.28
C TYR A 685 12.60 12.48 3.72
N GLU A 686 11.62 12.67 4.57
CA GLU A 686 10.22 12.87 4.21
C GLU A 686 9.67 14.04 5.02
N ASP A 687 9.00 14.99 4.38
CA ASP A 687 8.40 16.17 5.01
C ASP A 687 7.16 15.79 5.83
N GLU A 688 6.68 16.69 6.68
CA GLU A 688 5.46 16.52 7.47
C GLU A 688 4.24 16.21 6.57
N LYS A 689 3.28 15.45 7.09
CA LYS A 689 2.07 15.08 6.36
C LYS A 689 0.88 14.87 7.29
N SER A 690 -0.33 15.18 6.80
CA SER A 690 -1.57 14.89 7.53
C SER A 690 -1.99 13.43 7.33
N THR A 691 -2.61 12.83 8.36
CA THR A 691 -3.20 11.47 8.28
C THR A 691 -4.68 11.49 7.95
N SER A 692 -5.34 12.64 8.03
CA SER A 692 -6.77 12.76 7.82
C SER A 692 -7.12 14.00 7.00
N ILE A 693 -8.26 13.93 6.33
CA ILE A 693 -8.79 15.08 5.59
C ILE A 693 -9.14 16.21 6.54
N GLY A 694 -8.75 17.44 6.20
CA GLY A 694 -8.90 18.59 7.09
C GLY A 694 -8.05 18.52 8.35
N GLY A 695 -7.08 17.59 8.42
CA GLY A 695 -6.24 17.36 9.59
C GLY A 695 -5.13 18.39 9.81
N GLU A 696 -4.71 19.13 8.77
CA GLU A 696 -3.57 20.06 8.89
C GLU A 696 -3.82 21.21 9.87
N ASP A 697 -5.03 21.75 9.92
CA ASP A 697 -5.39 22.93 10.72
C ASP A 697 -6.20 22.60 11.98
N ILE A 698 -6.29 21.32 12.35
CA ILE A 698 -7.00 20.91 13.57
C ILE A 698 -6.23 21.40 14.80
N THR A 699 -6.95 22.04 15.71
CA THR A 699 -6.43 22.41 17.02
C THR A 699 -7.38 21.91 18.10
N ILE A 700 -6.95 20.91 18.86
CA ILE A 700 -7.71 20.41 20.01
C ILE A 700 -7.38 21.29 21.22
N ALA A 701 -8.39 22.00 21.73
CA ALA A 701 -8.21 22.84 22.91
C ALA A 701 -8.04 22.00 24.17
N GLN A 702 -7.10 22.38 25.02
CA GLN A 702 -6.98 21.82 26.37
C GLN A 702 -8.23 22.19 27.20
N ALA A 703 -8.91 21.20 27.74
CA ALA A 703 -10.08 21.37 28.60
C ALA A 703 -9.97 20.40 29.80
N PRO A 704 -10.70 20.61 30.91
CA PRO A 704 -10.69 19.67 32.03
C PRO A 704 -11.10 18.24 31.65
N THR A 705 -11.87 18.10 30.57
CA THR A 705 -12.38 16.84 30.02
C THR A 705 -11.56 16.30 28.84
N ASN A 706 -10.60 17.08 28.33
CA ASN A 706 -9.74 16.67 27.22
C ASN A 706 -8.29 16.61 27.69
N LYS A 707 -7.58 15.58 27.30
CA LYS A 707 -6.16 15.40 27.62
C LYS A 707 -5.39 15.15 26.34
N LEU A 708 -4.30 15.88 26.13
CA LEU A 708 -3.39 15.70 24.99
C LEU A 708 -1.96 15.62 25.48
N ILE A 709 -1.09 14.97 24.72
CA ILE A 709 0.35 15.00 24.92
C ILE A 709 0.82 16.47 25.08
N PRO A 710 1.62 16.79 26.11
CA PRO A 710 2.08 18.16 26.32
C PRO A 710 2.87 18.69 25.11
N GLY A 711 2.50 19.89 24.65
CA GLY A 711 3.13 20.57 23.52
C GLY A 711 2.55 20.24 22.15
N TRP A 712 1.63 19.28 22.06
CA TRP A 712 0.93 18.92 20.82
C TRP A 712 -0.48 19.47 20.79
N ASN A 713 -0.77 20.23 19.73
CA ASN A 713 -2.10 20.80 19.50
C ASN A 713 -2.81 20.15 18.30
N ASN A 714 -2.04 19.50 17.40
CA ASN A 714 -2.58 18.81 16.23
C ASN A 714 -2.03 17.37 16.17
N PRO A 715 -2.82 16.36 16.60
CA PRO A 715 -2.35 14.97 16.62
C PRO A 715 -2.37 14.29 15.23
N PHE A 716 -2.98 14.91 14.21
CA PHE A 716 -3.14 14.34 12.86
C PHE A 716 -2.05 14.80 11.89
N LEU A 717 -1.16 15.69 12.31
CA LEU A 717 0.02 16.07 11.56
C LEU A 717 1.20 15.24 12.04
N LEU A 718 1.71 14.36 11.18
CA LEU A 718 2.94 13.61 11.44
C LEU A 718 4.14 14.49 11.12
N ASP A 719 5.13 14.47 12.01
CA ASP A 719 6.37 15.24 11.86
C ASP A 719 7.23 14.73 10.70
N GLU A 720 8.19 15.56 10.25
CA GLU A 720 9.19 15.17 9.27
C GLU A 720 10.03 13.97 9.74
N ILE A 721 10.43 13.11 8.79
CA ILE A 721 11.17 11.87 9.07
C ILE A 721 12.57 11.95 8.48
N ASN A 722 13.57 11.54 9.30
CA ASN A 722 14.99 11.49 8.94
C ASN A 722 15.57 10.11 9.25
N LEU A 723 15.60 9.18 8.32
CA LEU A 723 16.10 7.83 8.55
C LEU A 723 17.48 7.64 7.95
N LEU A 724 18.36 7.02 8.71
CA LEU A 724 19.70 6.62 8.27
C LEU A 724 19.90 5.12 8.51
N ASP A 725 20.17 4.39 7.42
CA ASP A 725 20.53 2.98 7.43
C ASP A 725 22.00 2.82 7.02
N VAL A 726 22.69 1.88 7.63
CA VAL A 726 24.10 1.58 7.32
C VAL A 726 24.34 0.08 7.18
N ARG A 727 25.29 -0.30 6.33
CA ARG A 727 25.68 -1.69 6.16
C ARG A 727 27.16 -1.80 5.82
N ALA A 728 27.78 -2.91 6.24
CA ALA A 728 29.16 -3.22 5.91
C ALA A 728 29.36 -4.74 5.84
N GLY A 729 30.06 -5.23 4.83
CA GLY A 729 30.22 -6.66 4.66
C GLY A 729 31.30 -7.05 3.69
N ILE A 730 31.29 -8.32 3.35
CA ILE A 730 32.21 -8.95 2.41
C ILE A 730 31.46 -9.91 1.50
N SER A 731 31.82 -9.96 0.22
CA SER A 731 31.46 -11.03 -0.69
C SER A 731 32.71 -11.78 -1.15
N THR A 732 32.61 -13.06 -1.48
CA THR A 732 33.70 -13.79 -2.14
C THR A 732 33.72 -13.47 -3.62
N MET A 733 34.91 -13.49 -4.26
CA MET A 733 35.06 -13.16 -5.68
C MET A 733 34.36 -14.14 -6.63
N ASP A 734 34.04 -15.36 -6.15
CA ASP A 734 33.23 -16.33 -6.89
C ASP A 734 31.71 -16.12 -6.70
N GLY A 735 31.32 -15.09 -5.96
CA GLY A 735 29.92 -14.74 -5.67
C GLY A 735 29.19 -15.71 -4.74
N LYS A 736 29.85 -16.75 -4.24
CA LYS A 736 29.19 -17.82 -3.47
C LYS A 736 28.80 -17.41 -2.06
N TRP A 737 29.60 -16.59 -1.39
CA TRP A 737 29.33 -16.17 -0.02
C TRP A 737 29.22 -14.65 0.07
N THR A 738 28.20 -14.20 0.76
CA THR A 738 28.06 -12.80 1.18
C THR A 738 27.72 -12.78 2.67
N ALA A 739 28.44 -11.98 3.45
CA ALA A 739 28.15 -11.77 4.86
C ALA A 739 28.26 -10.29 5.19
N PHE A 740 27.26 -9.73 5.90
CA PHE A 740 27.26 -8.32 6.25
C PHE A 740 26.53 -8.04 7.55
N VAL A 741 26.98 -7.03 8.25
CA VAL A 741 26.24 -6.39 9.35
C VAL A 741 25.44 -5.21 8.81
N TRP A 742 24.29 -4.99 9.40
CA TRP A 742 23.40 -3.90 9.02
C TRP A 742 22.79 -3.24 10.24
N GLY A 743 22.41 -1.99 10.11
CA GLY A 743 21.60 -1.25 11.07
C GLY A 743 20.62 -0.39 10.32
N ARG A 744 19.34 -0.46 10.70
CA ARG A 744 18.24 0.37 10.20
C ARG A 744 17.85 1.37 11.26
N ASN A 745 17.45 2.58 10.83
CA ASN A 745 17.14 3.67 11.74
C ASN A 745 18.25 3.84 12.80
N VAL A 746 19.53 3.90 12.39
CA VAL A 746 20.66 3.90 13.34
C VAL A 746 20.71 5.15 14.23
N THR A 747 20.03 6.21 13.87
CA THR A 747 19.82 7.42 14.65
C THR A 747 18.78 7.28 15.73
N ASP A 748 18.01 6.18 15.71
CA ASP A 748 16.90 5.88 16.63
C ASP A 748 15.82 6.96 16.60
N GLU A 749 15.43 7.35 15.35
CA GLU A 749 14.36 8.33 15.12
C GLU A 749 13.04 7.77 15.61
N TYR A 750 12.36 8.50 16.49
CA TYR A 750 11.03 8.19 16.96
C TYR A 750 10.01 8.90 16.09
N TYR A 751 9.31 8.16 15.24
CA TYR A 751 8.34 8.70 14.32
C TYR A 751 7.10 7.80 14.22
N TRP A 752 6.05 8.30 13.54
CA TRP A 752 4.77 7.61 13.42
C TRP A 752 4.39 7.43 11.96
N SER A 753 3.73 6.31 11.69
CA SER A 753 3.23 5.98 10.36
C SER A 753 1.75 6.34 10.17
N ASN A 754 0.99 6.45 11.26
CA ASN A 754 -0.43 6.72 11.24
C ASN A 754 -0.89 7.41 12.54
N SER A 755 -2.01 8.17 12.46
CA SER A 755 -2.73 8.72 13.62
C SER A 755 -4.22 8.80 13.29
N THR A 756 -5.07 8.46 14.26
CA THR A 756 -6.53 8.45 14.09
C THR A 756 -7.26 8.71 15.40
N VAL A 757 -8.56 8.95 15.31
CA VAL A 757 -9.50 8.94 16.45
C VAL A 757 -10.09 7.56 16.57
N THR A 758 -10.08 7.00 17.76
CA THR A 758 -10.73 5.75 18.10
C THR A 758 -11.65 6.02 19.29
N ASP A 759 -12.91 6.31 19.00
CA ASP A 759 -13.95 6.72 19.94
C ASP A 759 -13.54 7.90 20.85
N ASP A 760 -13.28 7.68 22.14
CA ASP A 760 -12.87 8.71 23.11
C ASP A 760 -11.36 8.98 23.10
N THR A 761 -10.57 8.22 22.33
CA THR A 761 -9.11 8.32 22.28
C THR A 761 -8.60 8.85 20.96
N VAL A 762 -7.46 9.49 20.98
CA VAL A 762 -6.65 9.81 19.82
C VAL A 762 -5.37 9.00 19.93
N VAL A 763 -5.10 8.22 18.91
CA VAL A 763 -4.00 7.26 18.90
C VAL A 763 -3.12 7.41 17.68
N ARG A 764 -1.92 6.82 17.76
CA ARG A 764 -1.00 6.72 16.63
C ARG A 764 -0.28 5.38 16.62
N LEU A 765 0.26 5.02 15.46
CA LEU A 765 1.10 3.85 15.27
C LEU A 765 2.56 4.29 15.19
N ALA A 766 3.35 3.92 16.19
CA ALA A 766 4.79 4.18 16.21
C ALA A 766 5.51 3.29 15.18
N ALA A 767 6.52 3.83 14.51
CA ALA A 767 7.43 3.02 13.73
C ALA A 767 8.37 2.21 14.63
N LYS A 768 8.90 1.11 14.09
CA LYS A 768 9.84 0.26 14.85
C LYS A 768 11.07 1.07 15.27
N PRO A 769 11.61 0.82 16.47
CA PRO A 769 12.87 1.41 16.92
C PRO A 769 14.04 0.91 16.07
N ARG A 770 15.24 1.41 16.36
CA ARG A 770 16.47 0.96 15.70
C ARG A 770 16.63 -0.55 15.72
N THR A 771 16.83 -1.13 14.52
CA THR A 771 17.17 -2.55 14.38
C THR A 771 18.56 -2.73 13.80
N TYR A 772 19.23 -3.83 14.18
CA TYR A 772 20.54 -4.20 13.66
C TYR A 772 20.73 -5.70 13.65
N GLY A 773 21.59 -6.17 12.76
CA GLY A 773 21.82 -7.60 12.65
C GLY A 773 22.99 -7.99 11.77
N LEU A 774 23.12 -9.30 11.60
CA LEU A 774 24.08 -9.97 10.74
C LEU A 774 23.33 -10.86 9.74
N THR A 775 23.67 -10.76 8.47
CA THR A 775 23.15 -11.63 7.39
C THR A 775 24.26 -12.41 6.76
N VAL A 776 24.03 -13.69 6.48
CA VAL A 776 24.94 -14.57 5.73
C VAL A 776 24.15 -15.29 4.65
N ASN A 777 24.63 -15.21 3.38
CA ASN A 777 24.05 -15.86 2.23
C ASN A 777 25.08 -16.76 1.54
N TYR A 778 24.64 -17.92 1.10
CA TYR A 778 25.40 -18.87 0.26
C TYR A 778 24.64 -19.17 -1.01
N GLN A 779 25.35 -19.13 -2.15
CA GLN A 779 24.81 -19.45 -3.48
C GLN A 779 25.66 -20.51 -4.15
N PHE A 780 25.06 -21.41 -4.93
CA PHE A 780 25.75 -22.47 -5.65
C PHE A 780 25.18 -22.74 -7.04
#